data_00cc9ffcbad18f189f0243bee093d234
#
_entry.id   00cc9ffcbad18f189f0243bee093d234
#
_cell.length_a   1.000
_cell.length_b   1.000
_cell.length_c   1.000
_cell.angle_alpha   90.00
_cell.angle_beta   90.00
_cell.angle_gamma   90.00
#
_symmetry.space_group_name_H-M   'P 1'
#
loop_
_entity.id
_entity.type
_entity.pdbx_description
1 polymer ?
#
loop_
_entity_poly.entity_id
_entity_poly.type
_entity_poly.pdbx_seq_one_letter_code
_entity_poly.pdbx_strand_id
1 'polypeptide(L)'
;MSNAAPPRKAPDQPWRTEGTPDEPPGRPRGRRMRGRWWGLLLTAVIVFLLAYVGLTYLDRGNEPTISYTEFSRQVDTGNVSKIYSKGDAIQGELKSARDNPDGDGDYTKFKTQRPAFADDDLWQDLSSRDVTVTAEPVVRERGVLSNLLFSLIPIALLLAVWIFVARRMGAGLGGAGGMLGRKAPPKPVELQPGKERTTFADVAGIDEVKGELDDVVDFLEHPDAYRRMGAKMPRGVLLAGPPGTGKTLLARAVAGEADVPFFSASASEFIEMIVGVGASRVRELFAEARKVAPSIIFIDEIDTIGRMRGGGASVSGHDEREQTLNQILTEMDGFSGSEGVIVIAATNRADILDPALTRPGRFDRVVNVAPPDRGGREAILRIHTREIPLAEDVDLTQLARTTPGMTGADLANLANEAALLAVKRKQDQVTQPDLSEALEKVQLGAERTLVMPEEDRRRTAYHESGHALLGMLQPGADPVRKITIVPRGRALGVTMSTPEVERYAHSEGYLRGRIIGALGGMAAEQVVYGVVTTGAENDLEQVSNIARAMVARWGMSERVGRLSALPSDAQQAYGLAAAPQTLDVIDSEMRRIVDECYEEACRKLRDHRGQLNALAEALLENETLEEAAAYRIAGITRLKKDDAQ
;
A
#
# COMPACT_ATOMS: atom_id res chain seq x y z
N MET A 1 39.63 4.67 -24.29
CA MET A 1 38.31 4.15 -23.96
C MET A 1 38.20 4.16 -22.44
N SER A 2 37.56 5.20 -21.89
CA SER A 2 37.47 5.43 -20.46
C SER A 2 36.09 4.97 -19.98
N ASN A 3 36.06 3.92 -19.14
CA ASN A 3 34.87 3.45 -18.46
C ASN A 3 34.51 4.42 -17.33
N ALA A 4 33.56 5.29 -17.56
CA ALA A 4 32.93 6.09 -16.52
C ALA A 4 31.81 5.27 -15.87
N ALA A 5 31.90 5.02 -14.58
CA ALA A 5 30.85 4.38 -13.79
C ALA A 5 29.59 5.28 -13.71
N PRO A 6 28.37 4.72 -13.68
CA PRO A 6 27.14 5.50 -13.64
C PRO A 6 27.02 6.31 -12.33
N PRO A 7 26.41 7.50 -12.36
CA PRO A 7 26.26 8.32 -11.17
C PRO A 7 25.37 7.66 -10.11
N ARG A 8 25.81 7.74 -8.85
CA ARG A 8 25.05 7.23 -7.71
C ARG A 8 23.76 8.02 -7.52
N LYS A 9 22.62 7.33 -7.37
CA LYS A 9 21.34 7.91 -7.00
C LYS A 9 21.49 8.81 -5.76
N ALA A 10 20.89 9.98 -5.81
CA ALA A 10 20.76 10.87 -4.66
C ALA A 10 19.92 10.21 -3.57
N PRO A 11 20.13 10.52 -2.28
CA PRO A 11 19.33 10.00 -1.19
C PRO A 11 17.87 10.47 -1.34
N ASP A 12 16.93 9.56 -1.01
CA ASP A 12 15.48 9.76 -1.11
C ASP A 12 15.05 11.08 -0.46
N GLN A 13 14.59 12.01 -1.30
CA GLN A 13 13.94 13.24 -0.89
C GLN A 13 12.43 13.04 -0.96
N PRO A 14 11.65 13.60 -0.03
CA PRO A 14 10.20 13.46 0.00
C PRO A 14 9.48 14.27 -1.09
N TRP A 15 10.20 15.01 -1.91
CA TRP A 15 9.66 15.74 -3.08
C TRP A 15 10.68 15.80 -4.22
N ARG A 16 10.18 15.99 -5.43
CA ARG A 16 10.96 16.18 -6.64
C ARG A 16 10.73 17.61 -7.16
N THR A 17 11.76 18.19 -7.73
CA THR A 17 11.71 19.54 -8.33
C THR A 17 12.03 19.43 -9.82
N GLU A 18 11.21 20.06 -10.65
CA GLU A 18 11.41 20.19 -12.10
C GLU A 18 11.40 21.68 -12.46
N GLY A 19 12.23 22.10 -13.40
CA GLY A 19 12.21 23.47 -13.93
C GLY A 19 13.02 24.53 -13.17
N THR A 20 13.88 24.16 -12.20
CA THR A 20 14.73 25.13 -11.50
C THR A 20 16.01 25.46 -12.30
N PRO A 21 16.54 26.74 -12.29
CA PRO A 21 17.80 27.10 -12.94
C PRO A 21 19.01 26.41 -12.29
N ASP A 22 20.04 26.10 -13.10
CA ASP A 22 21.27 25.45 -12.66
C ASP A 22 22.12 26.36 -11.75
N GLU A 23 22.61 25.78 -10.61
CA GLU A 23 23.67 26.39 -9.81
C GLU A 23 25.07 26.19 -10.48
N PRO A 24 26.00 27.16 -10.37
CA PRO A 24 27.34 27.03 -10.95
C PRO A 24 28.17 25.91 -10.27
N PRO A 25 29.09 25.25 -10.99
CA PRO A 25 29.79 24.04 -10.51
C PRO A 25 30.71 24.31 -9.33
N GLY A 26 30.44 23.66 -8.21
CA GLY A 26 31.23 23.74 -7.00
C GLY A 26 32.58 23.00 -7.10
N ARG A 27 33.64 23.56 -6.47
CA ARG A 27 35.04 23.11 -6.46
C ARG A 27 35.20 21.65 -5.97
N PRO A 28 36.18 20.88 -6.47
CA PRO A 28 36.35 19.47 -6.16
C PRO A 28 36.77 19.23 -4.70
N ARG A 29 36.04 18.39 -4.00
CA ARG A 29 36.30 17.93 -2.62
C ARG A 29 37.28 16.74 -2.56
N GLY A 30 38.31 16.88 -1.74
CA GLY A 30 39.37 15.91 -1.52
C GLY A 30 38.89 14.53 -1.00
N ARG A 31 39.58 13.51 -1.45
CA ARG A 31 39.39 12.07 -1.20
C ARG A 31 39.61 11.73 0.31
N ARG A 32 38.61 11.34 1.06
CA ARG A 32 38.72 10.92 2.46
C ARG A 32 38.97 9.41 2.58
N MET A 33 40.11 9.06 3.14
CA MET A 33 40.50 7.71 3.61
C MET A 33 39.65 7.32 4.85
N ARG A 34 38.60 6.56 4.69
CA ARG A 34 37.60 6.24 5.74
C ARG A 34 37.62 4.78 6.24
N GLY A 35 38.46 3.91 5.72
CA GLY A 35 38.36 2.45 5.96
C GLY A 35 39.25 1.86 7.09
N ARG A 36 40.30 2.54 7.52
CA ARG A 36 41.37 1.90 8.32
C ARG A 36 41.20 1.99 9.85
N TRP A 37 40.34 2.88 10.33
CA TRP A 37 40.20 3.18 11.76
C TRP A 37 39.07 2.39 12.47
N TRP A 38 38.08 1.94 11.75
CA TRP A 38 37.03 1.05 12.29
C TRP A 38 37.60 -0.32 12.67
N GLY A 39 38.62 -0.81 11.91
CA GLY A 39 39.32 -2.04 12.24
C GLY A 39 40.08 -1.95 13.57
N LEU A 40 40.73 -0.83 13.85
CA LEU A 40 41.49 -0.64 15.09
C LEU A 40 40.58 -0.50 16.32
N LEU A 41 39.41 0.13 16.19
CA LEU A 41 38.42 0.26 17.28
C LEU A 41 37.79 -1.09 17.61
N LEU A 42 37.44 -1.87 16.59
CA LEU A 42 36.89 -3.22 16.76
C LEU A 42 37.91 -4.15 17.41
N THR A 43 39.19 -4.06 17.02
CA THR A 43 40.28 -4.86 17.62
C THR A 43 40.51 -4.51 19.09
N ALA A 44 40.48 -3.22 19.46
CA ALA A 44 40.58 -2.77 20.83
C ALA A 44 39.43 -3.27 21.73
N VAL A 45 38.21 -3.26 21.23
CA VAL A 45 37.03 -3.81 21.95
C VAL A 45 37.12 -5.32 22.12
N ILE A 46 37.58 -6.04 21.09
CA ILE A 46 37.75 -7.50 21.15
C ILE A 46 38.87 -7.88 22.16
N VAL A 47 40.01 -7.19 22.15
CA VAL A 47 41.09 -7.41 23.11
C VAL A 47 40.63 -7.11 24.53
N PHE A 48 39.84 -6.07 24.75
CA PHE A 48 39.26 -5.76 26.07
C PHE A 48 38.29 -6.85 26.55
N LEU A 49 37.40 -7.33 25.67
CA LEU A 49 36.49 -8.42 26.01
C LEU A 49 37.22 -9.73 26.31
N LEU A 50 38.24 -10.06 25.56
CA LEU A 50 39.07 -11.25 25.81
C LEU A 50 39.85 -11.14 27.12
N ALA A 51 40.41 -9.97 27.44
CA ALA A 51 41.10 -9.72 28.72
C ALA A 51 40.11 -9.78 29.90
N TYR A 52 38.90 -9.26 29.76
CA TYR A 52 37.85 -9.31 30.78
C TYR A 52 37.40 -10.76 31.04
N VAL A 53 37.15 -11.53 29.97
CA VAL A 53 36.80 -12.95 30.07
C VAL A 53 37.94 -13.75 30.65
N GLY A 54 39.20 -13.50 30.25
CA GLY A 54 40.39 -14.16 30.80
C GLY A 54 40.56 -13.92 32.30
N LEU A 55 40.39 -12.68 32.76
CA LEU A 55 40.46 -12.32 34.18
C LEU A 55 39.34 -12.95 35.02
N THR A 56 38.14 -13.08 34.47
CA THR A 56 37.01 -13.74 35.16
C THR A 56 37.16 -15.26 35.22
N TYR A 57 37.90 -15.88 34.27
CA TYR A 57 38.17 -17.31 34.28
C TYR A 57 39.31 -17.68 35.24
N LEU A 58 40.31 -16.81 35.41
CA LEU A 58 41.44 -17.03 36.34
C LEU A 58 41.05 -16.90 37.82
N ASP A 59 39.92 -16.31 38.16
CA ASP A 59 39.47 -16.07 39.54
C ASP A 59 38.49 -17.15 40.06
N ARG A 60 38.21 -18.22 39.29
CA ARG A 60 37.44 -19.38 39.78
C ARG A 60 38.37 -20.29 40.56
N GLY A 61 38.43 -20.10 41.89
CA GLY A 61 39.11 -21.04 42.80
C GLY A 61 38.54 -22.46 42.63
N ASN A 62 39.42 -23.41 42.37
CA ASN A 62 39.11 -24.79 42.04
C ASN A 62 38.80 -25.63 43.30
N GLU A 63 37.84 -25.21 44.14
CA GLU A 63 37.41 -25.97 45.31
C GLU A 63 36.28 -26.92 44.90
N PRO A 64 36.46 -28.27 45.05
CA PRO A 64 35.43 -29.22 44.67
C PRO A 64 34.16 -29.09 45.53
N THR A 65 33.02 -29.32 44.93
CA THR A 65 31.71 -29.36 45.63
C THR A 65 31.43 -30.82 46.00
N ILE A 66 31.37 -31.14 47.28
CA ILE A 66 31.05 -32.50 47.77
C ILE A 66 29.59 -32.55 48.20
N SER A 67 29.01 -33.79 48.19
CA SER A 67 27.66 -33.98 48.68
C SER A 67 27.57 -33.74 50.19
N TYR A 68 26.39 -33.31 50.69
CA TYR A 68 26.18 -33.14 52.13
C TYR A 68 26.38 -34.44 52.90
N THR A 69 26.04 -35.61 52.33
CA THR A 69 26.27 -36.93 52.90
C THR A 69 27.76 -37.24 53.08
N GLU A 70 28.59 -36.86 52.11
CA GLU A 70 30.04 -37.02 52.22
C GLU A 70 30.64 -36.08 53.28
N PHE A 71 30.17 -34.84 53.32
CA PHE A 71 30.53 -33.90 54.39
C PHE A 71 30.20 -34.44 55.78
N SER A 72 28.96 -34.96 56.00
CA SER A 72 28.53 -35.57 57.26
C SER A 72 29.46 -36.72 57.64
N ARG A 73 29.81 -37.60 56.68
CA ARG A 73 30.76 -38.68 56.89
C ARG A 73 32.16 -38.22 57.33
N GLN A 74 32.64 -37.11 56.73
CA GLN A 74 33.94 -36.49 57.11
C GLN A 74 33.89 -35.88 58.53
N VAL A 75 32.76 -35.33 58.93
CA VAL A 75 32.48 -34.87 60.29
C VAL A 75 32.51 -36.05 61.27
N ASP A 76 31.80 -37.14 60.91
CA ASP A 76 31.73 -38.37 61.76
C ASP A 76 33.10 -39.03 61.98
N THR A 77 33.93 -39.00 60.93
CA THR A 77 35.31 -39.54 61.03
C THR A 77 36.32 -38.59 61.73
N GLY A 78 35.88 -37.38 62.13
CA GLY A 78 36.71 -36.39 62.78
C GLY A 78 37.73 -35.72 61.86
N ASN A 79 37.59 -35.82 60.53
CA ASN A 79 38.54 -35.34 59.52
C ASN A 79 38.35 -33.86 59.16
N VAL A 80 37.34 -33.21 59.67
CA VAL A 80 37.08 -31.78 59.42
C VAL A 80 37.90 -30.94 60.41
N SER A 81 38.64 -29.97 59.92
CA SER A 81 39.46 -29.04 60.71
C SER A 81 38.76 -27.73 60.97
N LYS A 82 38.23 -27.13 59.93
CA LYS A 82 37.59 -25.79 59.95
C LYS A 82 36.39 -25.72 59.08
N ILE A 83 35.38 -24.99 59.49
CA ILE A 83 34.18 -24.75 58.71
C ILE A 83 33.86 -23.24 58.70
N TYR A 84 33.45 -22.76 57.50
CA TYR A 84 32.91 -21.44 57.26
C TYR A 84 31.48 -21.60 56.78
N SER A 85 30.52 -21.00 57.42
CA SER A 85 29.10 -21.11 57.09
C SER A 85 28.48 -19.76 56.80
N LYS A 86 27.67 -19.70 55.72
CA LYS A 86 26.79 -18.55 55.39
C LYS A 86 25.44 -19.08 54.96
N GLY A 87 24.46 -19.05 55.85
CA GLY A 87 23.18 -19.73 55.63
C GLY A 87 23.42 -21.24 55.44
N ASP A 88 22.82 -21.81 54.38
CA ASP A 88 22.93 -23.25 54.05
C ASP A 88 24.21 -23.64 53.33
N ALA A 89 25.03 -22.67 52.91
CA ALA A 89 26.28 -22.92 52.23
C ALA A 89 27.41 -23.10 53.25
N ILE A 90 28.16 -24.20 53.15
CA ILE A 90 29.25 -24.61 54.03
C ILE A 90 30.52 -24.75 53.17
N GLN A 91 31.59 -24.09 53.59
CA GLN A 91 32.95 -24.35 53.12
C GLN A 91 33.76 -24.93 54.26
N GLY A 92 34.61 -25.89 53.96
CA GLY A 92 35.41 -26.53 55.00
C GLY A 92 36.79 -26.90 54.53
N GLU A 93 37.64 -27.15 55.53
CA GLU A 93 39.04 -27.68 55.37
C GLU A 93 39.20 -28.97 56.16
N LEU A 94 39.75 -29.99 55.49
CA LEU A 94 40.01 -31.30 56.09
C LEU A 94 41.40 -31.35 56.76
N LYS A 95 41.56 -32.18 57.80
CA LYS A 95 42.83 -32.44 58.44
C LYS A 95 43.75 -33.29 57.57
N SER A 96 43.17 -34.21 56.77
CA SER A 96 43.92 -35.05 55.81
C SER A 96 43.18 -35.04 54.45
N ALA A 97 43.95 -35.02 53.37
CA ALA A 97 43.47 -35.04 52.03
C ALA A 97 42.62 -36.29 51.71
N ARG A 98 41.62 -36.20 50.88
CA ARG A 98 40.76 -37.27 50.39
C ARG A 98 40.61 -37.21 48.89
N ASP A 99 40.37 -38.36 48.27
CA ASP A 99 40.12 -38.48 46.85
C ASP A 99 38.87 -37.68 46.50
N ASN A 100 38.92 -36.93 45.40
CA ASN A 100 37.80 -36.12 44.93
C ASN A 100 36.73 -37.02 44.30
N PRO A 101 35.49 -37.04 44.82
CA PRO A 101 34.43 -37.89 44.28
C PRO A 101 33.97 -37.51 42.86
N ASP A 102 34.22 -36.28 42.42
CA ASP A 102 33.74 -35.75 41.11
C ASP A 102 34.89 -35.35 40.16
N GLY A 103 36.18 -35.75 40.44
CA GLY A 103 37.30 -35.38 39.60
C GLY A 103 38.61 -36.07 39.97
N ASP A 104 39.65 -35.93 39.15
CA ASP A 104 41.03 -36.45 39.43
C ASP A 104 41.75 -35.59 40.48
N GLY A 105 42.30 -36.21 41.48
CA GLY A 105 43.17 -35.62 42.51
C GLY A 105 42.55 -35.55 43.91
N ASP A 106 43.42 -35.30 44.91
CA ASP A 106 43.02 -35.19 46.31
C ASP A 106 42.58 -33.79 46.67
N TYR A 107 41.58 -33.67 47.56
CA TYR A 107 41.13 -32.37 48.05
C TYR A 107 41.33 -32.24 49.58
N THR A 108 41.62 -31.02 49.98
CA THR A 108 41.66 -30.62 51.39
C THR A 108 40.66 -29.51 51.70
N LYS A 109 40.22 -28.79 50.70
CA LYS A 109 39.17 -27.76 50.81
C LYS A 109 37.96 -28.15 49.98
N PHE A 110 36.78 -27.89 50.51
CA PHE A 110 35.54 -28.29 49.87
C PHE A 110 34.43 -27.26 50.08
N LYS A 111 33.43 -27.36 49.22
CA LYS A 111 32.15 -26.67 49.34
C LYS A 111 31.03 -27.67 49.39
N THR A 112 30.03 -27.42 50.23
CA THR A 112 28.80 -28.20 50.28
C THR A 112 27.63 -27.31 50.67
N GLN A 113 26.43 -27.79 50.48
CA GLN A 113 25.20 -27.08 50.86
C GLN A 113 24.36 -28.00 51.78
N ARG A 114 23.93 -27.46 52.92
CA ARG A 114 23.04 -28.16 53.83
C ARG A 114 21.63 -28.18 53.24
N PRO A 115 21.01 -29.36 53.09
CA PRO A 115 19.62 -29.44 52.66
C PRO A 115 18.68 -28.81 53.71
N ALA A 116 17.67 -28.06 53.26
CA ALA A 116 16.71 -27.42 54.16
C ALA A 116 15.85 -28.40 55.00
N PHE A 117 15.86 -29.66 54.62
CA PHE A 117 15.18 -30.74 55.35
C PHE A 117 16.12 -31.62 56.20
N ALA A 118 17.38 -31.25 56.35
CA ALA A 118 18.32 -31.98 57.23
C ALA A 118 17.99 -31.66 58.69
N ASP A 119 17.45 -32.70 59.37
CA ASP A 119 17.10 -32.65 60.78
C ASP A 119 18.24 -33.31 61.57
N ASP A 120 19.43 -32.64 61.56
CA ASP A 120 20.64 -33.09 62.20
C ASP A 120 21.15 -32.04 63.21
N ASP A 121 21.70 -32.54 64.32
CA ASP A 121 22.35 -31.72 65.37
C ASP A 121 23.81 -31.37 64.99
N LEU A 122 24.02 -30.92 63.75
CA LEU A 122 25.33 -30.59 63.16
C LEU A 122 26.20 -29.72 64.06
N TRP A 123 25.61 -28.81 64.81
CA TRP A 123 26.31 -27.96 65.76
C TRP A 123 26.89 -28.78 66.93
N GLN A 124 26.14 -29.72 67.49
CA GLN A 124 26.62 -30.58 68.58
C GLN A 124 27.71 -31.52 68.10
N ASP A 125 27.60 -32.09 66.93
CA ASP A 125 28.62 -32.97 66.34
C ASP A 125 29.93 -32.24 66.06
N LEU A 126 29.88 -31.05 65.53
CA LEU A 126 31.06 -30.23 65.26
C LEU A 126 31.73 -29.70 66.52
N SER A 127 30.97 -29.28 67.54
CA SER A 127 31.49 -28.75 68.80
C SER A 127 32.09 -29.86 69.68
N SER A 128 31.48 -31.07 69.62
CA SER A 128 32.00 -32.20 70.38
C SER A 128 33.34 -32.73 69.87
N ARG A 129 33.72 -32.40 68.61
CA ARG A 129 34.95 -32.89 67.92
C ARG A 129 36.01 -31.83 67.72
N ASP A 130 35.90 -30.72 68.42
CA ASP A 130 36.82 -29.58 68.41
C ASP A 130 37.05 -28.96 67.00
N VAL A 131 36.03 -28.91 66.22
CA VAL A 131 36.02 -28.27 64.87
C VAL A 131 35.86 -26.79 65.05
N THR A 132 36.73 -25.98 64.51
CA THR A 132 36.56 -24.52 64.53
C THR A 132 35.51 -24.08 63.55
N VAL A 133 34.38 -23.60 64.07
CA VAL A 133 33.29 -23.09 63.23
C VAL A 133 33.31 -21.54 63.22
N THR A 134 33.42 -20.96 62.05
CA THR A 134 33.51 -19.50 61.86
C THR A 134 32.36 -19.08 60.94
N ALA A 135 31.51 -18.15 61.35
CA ALA A 135 30.49 -17.52 60.52
C ALA A 135 31.06 -16.29 59.80
N GLU A 136 31.96 -16.53 58.83
CA GLU A 136 32.46 -15.48 57.95
C GLU A 136 31.81 -15.57 56.56
N PRO A 137 31.68 -14.45 55.80
CA PRO A 137 31.12 -14.51 54.47
C PRO A 137 31.95 -15.46 53.58
N VAL A 138 31.27 -16.36 52.91
CA VAL A 138 31.81 -17.38 51.98
C VAL A 138 32.56 -16.75 50.79
N VAL A 139 32.43 -15.46 50.58
CA VAL A 139 33.16 -14.70 49.58
C VAL A 139 34.03 -13.68 50.30
N ARG A 140 35.33 -13.74 50.14
CA ARG A 140 36.24 -12.66 50.52
C ARG A 140 35.80 -11.41 49.75
N GLU A 141 35.16 -10.44 50.40
CA GLU A 141 34.96 -9.12 49.85
C GLU A 141 36.33 -8.51 49.57
N ARG A 142 36.62 -8.26 48.29
CA ARG A 142 37.75 -7.41 47.93
C ARG A 142 37.52 -6.07 48.62
N GLY A 143 38.57 -5.52 49.21
CA GLY A 143 38.46 -4.26 49.93
C GLY A 143 37.74 -3.19 49.11
N VAL A 144 36.95 -2.36 49.78
CA VAL A 144 36.12 -1.30 49.17
C VAL A 144 36.91 -0.49 48.14
N LEU A 145 38.19 -0.28 48.38
CA LEU A 145 39.09 0.47 47.48
C LEU A 145 39.39 -0.28 46.18
N SER A 146 39.54 -1.62 46.20
CA SER A 146 39.74 -2.41 44.98
C SER A 146 38.48 -2.52 44.15
N ASN A 147 37.32 -2.66 44.77
CA ASN A 147 36.03 -2.66 44.04
C ASN A 147 35.74 -1.29 43.40
N LEU A 148 36.06 -0.20 44.10
CA LEU A 148 35.90 1.16 43.53
C LEU A 148 36.86 1.37 42.34
N LEU A 149 38.10 0.93 42.44
CA LEU A 149 39.08 1.01 41.34
C LEU A 149 38.65 0.19 40.12
N PHE A 150 38.15 -1.03 40.30
CA PHE A 150 37.71 -1.90 39.21
C PHE A 150 36.41 -1.39 38.57
N SER A 151 35.52 -0.73 39.33
CA SER A 151 34.27 -0.14 38.76
C SER A 151 34.52 1.18 38.04
N LEU A 152 35.55 1.95 38.43
CA LEU A 152 35.89 3.24 37.81
C LEU A 152 36.69 3.09 36.50
N ILE A 153 37.48 2.01 36.33
CA ILE A 153 38.28 1.78 35.13
C ILE A 153 37.42 1.78 33.84
N PRO A 154 36.31 1.02 33.72
CA PRO A 154 35.49 1.05 32.52
C PRO A 154 34.80 2.41 32.29
N ILE A 155 34.42 3.10 33.36
CA ILE A 155 33.84 4.44 33.28
C ILE A 155 34.88 5.46 32.81
N ALA A 156 36.08 5.43 33.35
CA ALA A 156 37.19 6.29 32.94
C ALA A 156 37.59 6.05 31.46
N LEU A 157 37.55 4.78 31.03
CA LEU A 157 37.88 4.39 29.66
C LEU A 157 36.78 4.85 28.67
N LEU A 158 35.50 4.71 29.05
CA LEU A 158 34.37 5.25 28.30
C LEU A 158 34.42 6.78 28.20
N LEU A 159 34.78 7.44 29.29
CA LEU A 159 34.92 8.89 29.34
C LEU A 159 36.13 9.37 28.52
N ALA A 160 37.25 8.65 28.55
CA ALA A 160 38.41 8.91 27.70
C ALA A 160 38.11 8.72 26.22
N VAL A 161 37.39 7.63 25.86
CA VAL A 161 36.90 7.40 24.49
C VAL A 161 35.91 8.49 24.08
N TRP A 162 34.99 8.87 24.96
CA TRP A 162 34.03 9.97 24.70
C TRP A 162 34.72 11.32 24.52
N ILE A 163 35.69 11.67 25.38
CA ILE A 163 36.50 12.90 25.26
C ILE A 163 37.36 12.87 23.99
N PHE A 164 37.92 11.72 23.64
CA PHE A 164 38.72 11.54 22.41
C PHE A 164 37.86 11.72 21.17
N VAL A 165 36.64 11.11 21.14
CA VAL A 165 35.67 11.25 20.08
C VAL A 165 35.15 12.72 20.02
N ALA A 166 34.81 13.31 21.16
CA ALA A 166 34.35 14.69 21.26
C ALA A 166 35.42 15.70 20.81
N ARG A 167 36.71 15.53 21.24
CA ARG A 167 37.81 16.40 20.77
C ARG A 167 38.12 16.24 19.30
N ARG A 168 37.92 15.05 18.72
CA ARG A 168 38.16 14.81 17.30
C ARG A 168 36.98 15.24 16.43
N MET A 169 35.76 15.23 16.98
CA MET A 169 34.56 15.82 16.33
C MET A 169 34.46 17.34 16.52
N GLY A 170 35.03 17.86 17.62
CA GLY A 170 34.98 19.29 17.96
C GLY A 170 35.86 20.21 17.10
N ALA A 171 36.80 19.68 16.33
CA ALA A 171 37.59 20.47 15.37
C ALA A 171 36.82 20.79 14.08
N GLY A 172 35.53 20.46 13.99
CA GLY A 172 34.63 20.73 12.85
C GLY A 172 33.22 21.17 13.22
N LEU A 173 32.92 21.39 14.50
CA LEU A 173 31.55 21.70 14.95
C LEU A 173 31.55 22.87 15.94
N GLY A 174 31.48 24.07 15.41
CA GLY A 174 30.87 25.20 16.11
C GLY A 174 29.36 24.96 16.16
N GLY A 175 28.82 24.50 17.33
CA GLY A 175 27.39 24.36 17.54
C GLY A 175 26.96 23.02 18.11
N ALA A 176 26.98 22.88 19.43
CA ALA A 176 26.36 21.76 20.15
C ALA A 176 24.84 21.85 20.09
N GLY A 177 24.22 21.38 19.01
CA GLY A 177 22.76 21.40 18.85
C GLY A 177 22.21 20.67 17.62
N GLY A 178 23.03 19.89 16.90
CA GLY A 178 22.59 19.38 15.61
C GLY A 178 22.98 17.95 15.28
N MET A 179 22.93 16.99 16.24
CA MET A 179 23.38 15.62 15.97
C MET A 179 22.31 14.55 15.87
N LEU A 180 21.07 14.95 15.59
CA LEU A 180 20.01 14.07 15.15
C LEU A 180 19.47 14.60 13.83
N GLY A 181 19.99 14.09 12.72
CA GLY A 181 19.27 14.06 11.47
C GLY A 181 19.22 15.31 10.59
N ARG A 182 20.26 16.19 10.58
CA ARG A 182 20.38 17.13 9.45
C ARG A 182 20.86 16.37 8.21
N LYS A 183 19.91 15.80 7.44
CA LYS A 183 20.10 15.58 6.02
C LYS A 183 20.44 16.94 5.39
N ALA A 184 21.38 16.98 4.45
CA ALA A 184 21.68 18.20 3.69
C ALA A 184 20.38 18.75 3.08
N PRO A 185 20.24 20.08 2.96
CA PRO A 185 19.06 20.66 2.33
C PRO A 185 18.83 20.01 0.96
N PRO A 186 17.57 19.79 0.59
CA PRO A 186 17.23 19.20 -0.69
C PRO A 186 17.85 20.03 -1.79
N LYS A 187 18.69 19.40 -2.60
CA LYS A 187 19.13 20.02 -3.84
C LYS A 187 18.02 19.90 -4.85
N PRO A 188 17.69 20.97 -5.58
CA PRO A 188 16.83 20.87 -6.74
C PRO A 188 17.30 19.72 -7.62
N VAL A 189 16.37 18.92 -8.11
CA VAL A 189 16.71 17.91 -9.11
C VAL A 189 17.11 18.69 -10.36
N GLU A 190 18.40 18.62 -10.73
CA GLU A 190 18.91 19.21 -11.97
C GLU A 190 18.02 18.74 -13.12
N LEU A 191 17.40 19.67 -13.80
CA LEU A 191 16.80 19.43 -15.11
C LEU A 191 17.88 18.87 -16.01
N GLN A 192 17.67 17.68 -16.52
CA GLN A 192 18.50 17.21 -17.61
C GLN A 192 18.22 18.12 -18.82
N PRO A 193 19.22 18.84 -19.34
CA PRO A 193 19.03 19.65 -20.54
C PRO A 193 18.54 18.72 -21.67
N GLY A 194 17.36 18.99 -22.24
CA GLY A 194 16.83 18.26 -23.37
C GLY A 194 15.64 17.31 -23.06
N LYS A 195 15.11 17.28 -21.84
CA LYS A 195 13.84 16.59 -21.59
C LYS A 195 12.69 17.52 -21.94
N GLU A 196 11.91 17.15 -22.95
CA GLU A 196 10.68 17.87 -23.32
C GLU A 196 9.76 17.96 -22.09
N ARG A 197 9.26 19.16 -21.83
CA ARG A 197 8.30 19.39 -20.74
C ARG A 197 6.97 18.78 -21.11
N THR A 198 6.31 18.14 -20.16
CA THR A 198 4.93 17.68 -20.32
C THR A 198 4.02 18.90 -20.42
N THR A 199 3.25 19.02 -21.49
CA THR A 199 2.29 20.10 -21.74
C THR A 199 0.87 19.54 -21.88
N PHE A 200 -0.12 20.39 -22.08
CA PHE A 200 -1.49 19.95 -22.35
C PHE A 200 -1.64 19.14 -23.65
N ALA A 201 -0.68 19.23 -24.56
CA ALA A 201 -0.65 18.41 -25.77
C ALA A 201 -0.37 16.91 -25.48
N ASP A 202 0.26 16.61 -24.34
CA ASP A 202 0.56 15.25 -23.90
C ASP A 202 -0.55 14.63 -23.06
N VAL A 203 -1.61 15.41 -22.76
CA VAL A 203 -2.74 14.99 -21.95
C VAL A 203 -4.00 15.03 -22.79
N ALA A 204 -4.65 13.89 -22.99
CA ALA A 204 -5.88 13.77 -23.78
C ALA A 204 -7.08 13.35 -22.94
N GLY A 205 -8.29 13.62 -23.44
CA GLY A 205 -9.54 13.13 -22.86
C GLY A 205 -10.01 13.86 -21.61
N ILE A 206 -9.54 15.08 -21.38
CA ILE A 206 -9.89 15.91 -20.22
C ILE A 206 -10.06 17.38 -20.65
N ASP A 207 -10.65 17.63 -21.80
CA ASP A 207 -10.73 18.98 -22.38
C ASP A 207 -11.52 19.97 -21.51
N GLU A 208 -12.59 19.52 -20.85
CA GLU A 208 -13.34 20.32 -19.86
C GLU A 208 -12.45 20.74 -18.68
N VAL A 209 -11.65 19.80 -18.18
CA VAL A 209 -10.74 20.03 -17.04
C VAL A 209 -9.59 20.96 -17.43
N LYS A 210 -9.11 20.86 -18.69
CA LYS A 210 -8.08 21.78 -19.21
C LYS A 210 -8.58 23.22 -19.15
N GLY A 211 -9.82 23.49 -19.60
CA GLY A 211 -10.41 24.83 -19.56
C GLY A 211 -10.49 25.42 -18.14
N GLU A 212 -10.77 24.59 -17.12
CA GLU A 212 -10.75 25.04 -15.73
C GLU A 212 -9.34 25.37 -15.21
N LEU A 213 -8.31 24.75 -15.77
CA LEU A 213 -6.92 24.95 -15.38
C LEU A 213 -6.19 26.01 -16.22
N ASP A 214 -6.71 26.37 -17.38
CA ASP A 214 -6.20 27.48 -18.19
C ASP A 214 -6.17 28.80 -17.42
N ASP A 215 -7.17 29.05 -16.57
CA ASP A 215 -7.18 30.20 -15.65
C ASP A 215 -5.96 30.20 -14.70
N VAL A 216 -5.53 29.01 -14.29
CA VAL A 216 -4.37 28.84 -13.38
C VAL A 216 -3.07 29.08 -14.14
N VAL A 217 -2.98 28.62 -15.39
CA VAL A 217 -1.84 28.87 -16.29
C VAL A 217 -1.73 30.36 -16.59
N ASP A 218 -2.81 31.01 -17.06
CA ASP A 218 -2.82 32.45 -17.39
C ASP A 218 -2.42 33.32 -16.20
N PHE A 219 -2.83 32.96 -14.99
CA PHE A 219 -2.38 33.67 -13.80
C PHE A 219 -0.89 33.50 -13.52
N LEU A 220 -0.34 32.30 -13.69
CA LEU A 220 1.09 32.06 -13.46
C LEU A 220 1.94 32.81 -14.49
N GLU A 221 1.45 32.94 -15.72
CA GLU A 221 2.09 33.70 -16.80
C GLU A 221 1.95 35.23 -16.64
N HIS A 222 0.74 35.68 -16.20
CA HIS A 222 0.40 37.12 -16.18
C HIS A 222 -0.05 37.63 -14.79
N PRO A 223 0.67 37.35 -13.68
CA PRO A 223 0.22 37.63 -12.30
C PRO A 223 -0.05 39.14 -12.06
N ASP A 224 0.64 40.03 -12.73
CA ASP A 224 0.48 41.47 -12.56
C ASP A 224 -0.80 42.02 -13.18
N ALA A 225 -1.38 41.35 -14.18
CA ALA A 225 -2.66 41.73 -14.76
C ALA A 225 -3.80 41.52 -13.72
N TYR A 226 -3.78 40.38 -13.07
CA TYR A 226 -4.76 40.02 -12.04
C TYR A 226 -4.63 40.90 -10.79
N ARG A 227 -3.39 41.21 -10.37
CA ARG A 227 -3.15 42.13 -9.23
C ARG A 227 -3.71 43.52 -9.49
N ARG A 228 -3.54 44.06 -10.70
CA ARG A 228 -4.05 45.41 -11.06
C ARG A 228 -5.56 45.49 -11.03
N MET A 229 -6.26 44.40 -11.36
CA MET A 229 -7.73 44.28 -11.32
C MET A 229 -8.26 43.93 -9.93
N GLY A 230 -7.40 43.65 -8.94
CA GLY A 230 -7.79 43.25 -7.59
C GLY A 230 -8.37 41.86 -7.52
N ALA A 231 -8.17 41.03 -8.54
CA ALA A 231 -8.63 39.65 -8.55
C ALA A 231 -7.80 38.80 -7.57
N LYS A 232 -8.47 37.93 -6.82
CA LYS A 232 -7.84 36.98 -5.90
C LYS A 232 -7.81 35.61 -6.58
N MET A 233 -6.62 35.10 -6.75
CA MET A 233 -6.42 33.75 -7.29
C MET A 233 -6.71 32.66 -6.27
N PRO A 234 -7.16 31.49 -6.72
CA PRO A 234 -7.19 30.31 -5.88
C PRO A 234 -5.77 29.98 -5.40
N ARG A 235 -5.61 29.78 -4.09
CA ARG A 235 -4.32 29.38 -3.51
C ARG A 235 -4.03 27.91 -3.73
N GLY A 236 -5.10 27.12 -3.91
CA GLY A 236 -5.01 25.70 -4.11
C GLY A 236 -6.10 25.15 -5.01
N VAL A 237 -5.72 24.15 -5.78
CA VAL A 237 -6.60 23.36 -6.64
C VAL A 237 -6.58 21.93 -6.16
N LEU A 238 -7.75 21.33 -5.94
CA LEU A 238 -7.90 19.92 -5.58
C LEU A 238 -8.37 19.14 -6.81
N LEU A 239 -7.53 18.26 -7.33
CA LEU A 239 -7.89 17.31 -8.38
C LEU A 239 -8.50 16.06 -7.74
N ALA A 240 -9.79 15.87 -7.94
CA ALA A 240 -10.54 14.73 -7.42
C ALA A 240 -10.94 13.79 -8.55
N GLY A 241 -10.88 12.47 -8.34
CA GLY A 241 -11.34 11.50 -9.34
C GLY A 241 -10.76 10.11 -9.14
N PRO A 242 -11.24 9.10 -9.88
CA PRO A 242 -10.75 7.73 -9.78
C PRO A 242 -9.24 7.61 -10.03
N PRO A 243 -8.60 6.54 -9.54
CA PRO A 243 -7.19 6.29 -9.84
C PRO A 243 -6.99 6.08 -11.35
N GLY A 244 -5.81 6.44 -11.87
CA GLY A 244 -5.48 6.25 -13.28
C GLY A 244 -6.06 7.26 -14.26
N THR A 245 -6.80 8.28 -13.81
CA THR A 245 -7.36 9.34 -14.68
C THR A 245 -6.37 10.42 -15.10
N GLY A 246 -5.09 10.32 -14.68
CA GLY A 246 -4.05 11.23 -15.12
C GLY A 246 -3.88 12.49 -14.27
N LYS A 247 -4.39 12.56 -13.03
CA LYS A 247 -4.30 13.73 -12.14
C LYS A 247 -2.87 14.26 -11.96
N THR A 248 -1.92 13.38 -11.71
CA THR A 248 -0.49 13.72 -11.56
C THR A 248 0.11 14.25 -12.87
N LEU A 249 -0.27 13.63 -14.00
CA LEU A 249 0.16 14.07 -15.33
C LEU A 249 -0.41 15.45 -15.66
N LEU A 250 -1.67 15.70 -15.32
CA LEU A 250 -2.35 16.97 -15.51
C LEU A 250 -1.69 18.10 -14.70
N ALA A 251 -1.38 17.86 -13.42
CA ALA A 251 -0.68 18.84 -12.58
C ALA A 251 0.70 19.19 -13.14
N ARG A 252 1.41 18.20 -13.70
CA ARG A 252 2.69 18.40 -14.36
C ARG A 252 2.54 19.19 -15.68
N ALA A 253 1.48 18.92 -16.44
CA ALA A 253 1.17 19.62 -17.68
C ALA A 253 0.86 21.11 -17.44
N VAL A 254 0.12 21.44 -16.36
CA VAL A 254 -0.10 22.83 -15.94
C VAL A 254 1.23 23.56 -15.69
N ALA A 255 2.16 22.92 -15.01
CA ALA A 255 3.48 23.51 -14.74
C ALA A 255 4.32 23.65 -16.02
N GLY A 256 4.23 22.70 -16.94
CA GLY A 256 4.90 22.73 -18.22
C GLY A 256 4.35 23.78 -19.16
N GLU A 257 3.03 23.98 -19.18
CA GLU A 257 2.36 25.01 -19.97
C GLU A 257 2.72 26.41 -19.47
N ALA A 258 2.64 26.64 -18.16
CA ALA A 258 2.99 27.93 -17.54
C ALA A 258 4.51 28.18 -17.44
N ASP A 259 5.35 27.28 -17.90
CA ASP A 259 6.82 27.33 -17.82
C ASP A 259 7.38 27.60 -16.41
N VAL A 260 6.77 27.07 -15.37
CA VAL A 260 7.15 27.27 -13.96
C VAL A 260 7.75 26.00 -13.32
N PRO A 261 8.58 26.17 -12.26
CA PRO A 261 9.10 25.06 -11.47
C PRO A 261 7.99 24.22 -10.82
N PHE A 262 8.17 22.88 -10.82
CA PHE A 262 7.23 21.93 -10.30
C PHE A 262 7.84 21.10 -9.16
N PHE A 263 7.23 21.18 -7.96
CA PHE A 263 7.63 20.45 -6.78
C PHE A 263 6.60 19.34 -6.51
N SER A 264 6.98 18.09 -6.59
CA SER A 264 6.10 16.96 -6.40
C SER A 264 6.44 16.18 -5.14
N ALA A 265 5.44 15.94 -4.29
CA ALA A 265 5.52 15.11 -3.10
C ALA A 265 4.29 14.22 -2.99
N SER A 266 4.44 13.01 -2.43
CA SER A 266 3.29 12.23 -1.95
C SER A 266 3.01 12.58 -0.50
N ALA A 267 1.73 12.71 -0.13
CA ALA A 267 1.34 12.96 1.25
C ALA A 267 1.85 11.88 2.22
N SER A 268 2.00 10.65 1.74
CA SER A 268 2.58 9.54 2.50
C SER A 268 4.06 9.76 2.88
N GLU A 269 4.81 10.53 2.10
CA GLU A 269 6.22 10.83 2.36
C GLU A 269 6.43 11.80 3.54
N PHE A 270 5.38 12.46 3.98
CA PHE A 270 5.38 13.32 5.17
C PHE A 270 5.05 12.57 6.46
N ILE A 271 4.60 11.31 6.38
CA ILE A 271 4.30 10.49 7.57
C ILE A 271 5.57 9.81 8.03
N GLU A 272 6.00 10.11 9.26
CA GLU A 272 7.18 9.51 9.89
C GLU A 272 6.80 8.98 11.27
N MET A 273 7.63 8.09 11.85
CA MET A 273 7.42 7.59 13.21
C MET A 273 7.77 8.62 14.30
N ILE A 274 8.44 9.72 13.92
CA ILE A 274 8.90 10.78 14.85
C ILE A 274 8.02 12.01 14.65
N VAL A 275 7.29 12.37 15.68
CA VAL A 275 6.37 13.52 15.69
C VAL A 275 7.11 14.82 15.36
N GLY A 276 6.57 15.59 14.41
CA GLY A 276 7.09 16.89 14.00
C GLY A 276 8.05 16.87 12.81
N VAL A 277 8.53 15.72 12.36
CA VAL A 277 9.42 15.61 11.18
C VAL A 277 8.63 15.92 9.91
N GLY A 278 7.41 15.39 9.76
CA GLY A 278 6.52 15.67 8.63
C GLY A 278 6.22 17.16 8.48
N ALA A 279 5.83 17.82 9.56
CA ALA A 279 5.58 19.26 9.57
C ALA A 279 6.84 20.09 9.20
N SER A 280 8.04 19.64 9.56
CA SER A 280 9.29 20.30 9.15
C SER A 280 9.54 20.16 7.67
N ARG A 281 9.28 18.99 7.06
CA ARG A 281 9.42 18.75 5.62
C ARG A 281 8.44 19.59 4.81
N VAL A 282 7.21 19.72 5.27
CA VAL A 282 6.22 20.61 4.65
C VAL A 282 6.75 22.04 4.62
N ARG A 283 7.23 22.57 5.76
CA ARG A 283 7.83 23.93 5.80
C ARG A 283 9.00 24.10 4.85
N GLU A 284 9.88 23.09 4.76
CA GLU A 284 11.02 23.12 3.85
C GLU A 284 10.56 23.15 2.38
N LEU A 285 9.60 22.30 1.99
CA LEU A 285 9.02 22.25 0.65
C LEU A 285 8.43 23.61 0.24
N PHE A 286 7.59 24.20 1.09
CA PHE A 286 6.98 25.49 0.85
C PHE A 286 8.00 26.64 0.81
N ALA A 287 9.02 26.59 1.65
CA ALA A 287 10.11 27.58 1.66
C ALA A 287 10.96 27.50 0.37
N GLU A 288 11.23 26.29 -0.15
CA GLU A 288 11.95 26.14 -1.42
C GLU A 288 11.12 26.63 -2.62
N ALA A 289 9.83 26.30 -2.66
CA ALA A 289 8.93 26.76 -3.71
C ALA A 289 8.83 28.31 -3.75
N ARG A 290 8.76 28.98 -2.58
CA ARG A 290 8.75 30.45 -2.48
C ARG A 290 10.02 31.10 -3.03
N LYS A 291 11.19 30.44 -2.92
CA LYS A 291 12.46 30.99 -3.45
C LYS A 291 12.52 31.11 -4.96
N VAL A 292 11.76 30.27 -5.65
CA VAL A 292 11.73 30.17 -7.11
C VAL A 292 10.37 30.50 -7.70
N ALA A 293 9.57 31.26 -6.97
CA ALA A 293 8.25 31.69 -7.45
C ALA A 293 8.35 32.57 -8.71
N PRO A 294 7.42 32.42 -9.70
CA PRO A 294 6.24 31.59 -9.66
C PRO A 294 6.55 30.08 -9.72
N SER A 295 5.79 29.25 -8.97
CA SER A 295 6.02 27.81 -8.90
C SER A 295 4.77 27.05 -8.50
N ILE A 296 4.74 25.74 -8.78
CA ILE A 296 3.66 24.83 -8.39
C ILE A 296 4.17 23.81 -7.39
N ILE A 297 3.43 23.64 -6.29
CA ILE A 297 3.59 22.51 -5.35
C ILE A 297 2.49 21.50 -5.66
N PHE A 298 2.86 20.26 -5.96
CA PHE A 298 1.93 19.17 -6.15
C PHE A 298 2.01 18.18 -4.99
N ILE A 299 0.86 17.89 -4.37
CA ILE A 299 0.75 16.93 -3.26
C ILE A 299 -0.18 15.80 -3.71
N ASP A 300 0.39 14.63 -3.99
CA ASP A 300 -0.38 13.46 -4.37
C ASP A 300 -0.94 12.72 -3.14
N GLU A 301 -2.04 12.00 -3.31
CA GLU A 301 -2.69 11.20 -2.26
C GLU A 301 -2.98 11.98 -0.97
N ILE A 302 -3.48 13.22 -1.10
CA ILE A 302 -3.74 14.10 0.06
C ILE A 302 -4.70 13.47 1.09
N ASP A 303 -5.55 12.54 0.68
CA ASP A 303 -6.44 11.77 1.55
C ASP A 303 -5.71 10.90 2.58
N THR A 304 -4.42 10.60 2.37
CA THR A 304 -3.59 9.87 3.33
C THR A 304 -3.42 10.65 4.65
N ILE A 305 -3.35 11.97 4.59
CA ILE A 305 -3.20 12.86 5.75
C ILE A 305 -4.45 13.70 6.02
N GLY A 306 -5.29 13.92 5.00
CA GLY A 306 -6.44 14.83 5.02
C GLY A 306 -7.78 14.19 5.39
N ARG A 307 -7.81 12.96 5.93
CA ARG A 307 -9.06 12.26 6.27
C ARG A 307 -9.78 12.88 7.46
N MET A 308 -11.12 12.95 7.39
CA MET A 308 -11.98 13.36 8.51
C MET A 308 -11.72 12.54 9.78
N ARG A 309 -11.89 13.18 10.96
CA ARG A 309 -11.79 12.56 12.27
C ARG A 309 -12.91 11.54 12.46
N GLY A 310 -12.64 10.26 12.24
CA GLY A 310 -13.58 9.16 12.49
C GLY A 310 -13.14 8.34 13.69
N GLY A 311 -14.05 8.15 14.65
CA GLY A 311 -13.79 7.47 15.92
C GLY A 311 -13.31 6.03 15.77
N GLY A 312 -12.04 5.79 16.06
CA GLY A 312 -11.43 4.47 16.16
C GLY A 312 -10.05 4.60 16.80
N ALA A 313 -9.89 4.00 17.97
CA ALA A 313 -8.73 4.11 18.82
C ALA A 313 -7.46 3.50 18.21
N SER A 314 -6.53 4.34 17.73
CA SER A 314 -5.10 4.01 17.72
C SER A 314 -4.29 5.27 17.95
N VAL A 315 -3.66 5.35 19.12
CA VAL A 315 -3.25 6.58 19.81
C VAL A 315 -1.93 7.21 19.28
N SER A 316 -1.12 6.58 18.45
CA SER A 316 0.21 7.12 18.12
C SER A 316 0.47 7.53 16.66
N GLY A 317 -0.40 7.20 15.72
CA GLY A 317 -0.24 7.59 14.31
C GLY A 317 -1.16 8.75 13.88
N HIS A 318 -2.13 9.12 14.70
CA HIS A 318 -3.08 10.21 14.39
C HIS A 318 -2.48 11.60 14.62
N ASP A 319 -1.70 11.78 15.69
CA ASP A 319 -1.15 13.09 16.06
C ASP A 319 -0.20 13.66 15.00
N GLU A 320 0.60 12.81 14.37
CA GLU A 320 1.54 13.26 13.35
C GLU A 320 0.84 13.64 12.04
N ARG A 321 -0.14 12.85 11.61
CA ARG A 321 -0.96 13.17 10.42
C ARG A 321 -1.68 14.49 10.61
N GLU A 322 -2.31 14.69 11.76
CA GLU A 322 -3.01 15.92 12.08
C GLU A 322 -2.04 17.12 12.16
N GLN A 323 -0.87 16.94 12.76
CA GLN A 323 0.14 18.00 12.83
C GLN A 323 0.66 18.37 11.43
N THR A 324 0.89 17.38 10.57
CA THR A 324 1.32 17.58 9.18
C THR A 324 0.24 18.29 8.36
N LEU A 325 -1.03 17.85 8.48
CA LEU A 325 -2.16 18.51 7.85
C LEU A 325 -2.28 19.96 8.28
N ASN A 326 -2.25 20.21 9.60
CA ASN A 326 -2.33 21.57 10.15
C ASN A 326 -1.16 22.45 9.68
N GLN A 327 0.03 21.86 9.47
CA GLN A 327 1.16 22.60 8.91
C GLN A 327 0.91 22.97 7.44
N ILE A 328 0.38 22.06 6.60
CA ILE A 328 0.02 22.39 5.22
C ILE A 328 -1.00 23.51 5.19
N LEU A 329 -2.07 23.41 6.01
CA LEU A 329 -3.09 24.45 6.10
C LEU A 329 -2.50 25.80 6.54
N THR A 330 -1.58 25.78 7.51
CA THR A 330 -0.89 27.00 8.01
C THR A 330 -0.02 27.63 6.93
N GLU A 331 0.73 26.82 6.16
CA GLU A 331 1.55 27.32 5.05
C GLU A 331 0.68 27.92 3.93
N MET A 332 -0.48 27.30 3.63
CA MET A 332 -1.43 27.82 2.65
C MET A 332 -2.11 29.10 3.14
N ASP A 333 -2.51 29.16 4.41
CA ASP A 333 -3.11 30.36 5.00
C ASP A 333 -2.11 31.53 5.04
N GLY A 334 -0.81 31.22 5.20
CA GLY A 334 0.29 32.18 5.21
C GLY A 334 0.64 32.78 3.85
N PHE A 335 0.12 32.24 2.74
CA PHE A 335 0.33 32.87 1.44
C PHE A 335 -0.34 34.24 1.37
N SER A 336 0.45 35.28 1.17
CA SER A 336 -0.08 36.52 0.61
C SER A 336 -0.39 36.23 -0.86
N GLY A 337 -1.57 36.59 -1.37
CA GLY A 337 -1.98 36.32 -2.76
C GLY A 337 -1.06 36.92 -3.84
N SER A 338 0.12 37.41 -3.44
CA SER A 338 1.18 38.00 -4.28
C SER A 338 2.41 37.09 -4.43
N GLU A 339 2.50 35.94 -3.79
CA GLU A 339 3.74 35.14 -3.77
C GLU A 339 3.94 34.27 -5.03
N GLY A 340 2.92 34.09 -5.86
CA GLY A 340 3.04 33.34 -7.11
C GLY A 340 3.23 31.81 -6.92
N VAL A 341 2.94 31.27 -5.73
CA VAL A 341 2.97 29.82 -5.47
C VAL A 341 1.55 29.28 -5.46
N ILE A 342 1.29 28.24 -6.25
CA ILE A 342 0.00 27.54 -6.29
C ILE A 342 0.21 26.10 -5.80
N VAL A 343 -0.71 25.65 -4.94
CA VAL A 343 -0.71 24.26 -4.45
C VAL A 343 -1.75 23.47 -5.23
N ILE A 344 -1.35 22.42 -5.91
CA ILE A 344 -2.26 21.45 -6.53
C ILE A 344 -2.22 20.17 -5.70
N ALA A 345 -3.34 19.69 -5.22
CA ALA A 345 -3.42 18.39 -4.55
C ALA A 345 -4.24 17.40 -5.37
N ALA A 346 -3.92 16.11 -5.27
CA ALA A 346 -4.69 15.05 -5.88
C ALA A 346 -5.24 14.09 -4.85
N THR A 347 -6.47 13.61 -5.06
CA THR A 347 -7.11 12.58 -4.25
C THR A 347 -7.93 11.63 -5.10
N ASN A 348 -7.98 10.38 -4.67
CA ASN A 348 -8.91 9.41 -5.23
C ASN A 348 -10.25 9.39 -4.47
N ARG A 349 -10.32 10.06 -3.31
CA ARG A 349 -11.48 10.03 -2.41
C ARG A 349 -11.74 11.41 -1.79
N ALA A 350 -12.36 12.28 -2.55
CA ALA A 350 -12.73 13.61 -2.07
C ALA A 350 -13.77 13.57 -0.94
N ASP A 351 -14.58 12.51 -0.89
CA ASP A 351 -15.66 12.27 0.09
C ASP A 351 -15.18 12.11 1.53
N ILE A 352 -13.93 11.65 1.74
CA ILE A 352 -13.39 11.42 3.08
C ILE A 352 -12.50 12.56 3.60
N LEU A 353 -12.28 13.60 2.78
CA LEU A 353 -11.41 14.71 3.15
C LEU A 353 -12.04 15.59 4.24
N ASP A 354 -11.17 16.10 5.13
CA ASP A 354 -11.57 17.09 6.13
C ASP A 354 -12.08 18.37 5.42
N PRO A 355 -13.30 18.83 5.71
CA PRO A 355 -13.84 20.07 5.13
C PRO A 355 -12.96 21.31 5.35
N ALA A 356 -12.05 21.28 6.32
CA ALA A 356 -11.08 22.34 6.53
C ALA A 356 -10.14 22.54 5.34
N LEU A 357 -9.87 21.50 4.54
CA LEU A 357 -9.06 21.58 3.34
C LEU A 357 -9.70 22.40 2.23
N THR A 358 -11.02 22.29 2.07
CA THR A 358 -11.77 22.93 0.97
C THR A 358 -12.35 24.30 1.34
N ARG A 359 -11.96 24.87 2.52
CA ARG A 359 -12.38 26.22 2.89
C ARG A 359 -11.74 27.28 2.00
N PRO A 360 -12.45 28.40 1.71
CA PRO A 360 -11.89 29.51 0.96
C PRO A 360 -10.53 29.97 1.48
N GLY A 361 -9.57 30.15 0.56
CA GLY A 361 -8.20 30.49 0.89
C GLY A 361 -7.25 29.29 1.02
N ARG A 362 -7.74 28.07 0.81
CA ARG A 362 -6.98 26.81 0.78
C ARG A 362 -7.18 26.12 -0.56
N PHE A 363 -7.75 24.89 -0.59
CA PHE A 363 -8.17 24.24 -1.83
C PHE A 363 -9.58 24.73 -2.20
N ASP A 364 -9.67 25.95 -2.64
CA ASP A 364 -10.93 26.62 -2.91
C ASP A 364 -11.48 26.33 -4.32
N ARG A 365 -10.69 25.69 -5.17
CA ARG A 365 -11.16 25.12 -6.45
C ARG A 365 -11.03 23.59 -6.43
N VAL A 366 -12.16 22.91 -6.62
CA VAL A 366 -12.20 21.44 -6.74
C VAL A 366 -12.52 21.08 -8.19
N VAL A 367 -11.59 20.40 -8.83
CA VAL A 367 -11.70 19.98 -10.24
C VAL A 367 -11.89 18.47 -10.28
N ASN A 368 -13.02 18.03 -10.85
CA ASN A 368 -13.34 16.62 -10.98
C ASN A 368 -12.74 16.03 -12.27
N VAL A 369 -11.78 15.13 -12.12
CA VAL A 369 -11.17 14.41 -13.23
C VAL A 369 -11.87 13.07 -13.41
N ALA A 370 -12.90 13.06 -14.24
CA ALA A 370 -13.69 11.86 -14.56
C ALA A 370 -12.91 10.91 -15.49
N PRO A 371 -13.29 9.61 -15.57
CA PRO A 371 -12.81 8.75 -16.65
C PRO A 371 -13.13 9.36 -18.01
N PRO A 372 -12.25 9.16 -19.02
CA PRO A 372 -12.42 9.78 -20.32
C PRO A 372 -13.65 9.24 -21.05
N ASP A 373 -14.34 10.11 -21.79
CA ASP A 373 -15.37 9.75 -22.75
C ASP A 373 -14.76 8.98 -23.95
N ARG A 374 -15.58 8.52 -24.87
CA ARG A 374 -15.13 7.76 -26.03
C ARG A 374 -14.07 8.51 -26.86
N GLY A 375 -14.28 9.81 -27.10
CA GLY A 375 -13.33 10.64 -27.85
C GLY A 375 -11.99 10.78 -27.13
N GLY A 376 -12.05 10.99 -25.82
CA GLY A 376 -10.89 11.03 -24.94
C GLY A 376 -10.12 9.71 -24.92
N ARG A 377 -10.82 8.56 -24.87
CA ARG A 377 -10.13 7.26 -24.91
C ARG A 377 -9.41 7.02 -26.25
N GLU A 378 -10.04 7.41 -27.36
CA GLU A 378 -9.38 7.34 -28.67
C GLU A 378 -8.13 8.21 -28.72
N ALA A 379 -8.21 9.45 -28.22
CA ALA A 379 -7.07 10.35 -28.17
C ALA A 379 -5.93 9.82 -27.24
N ILE A 380 -6.30 9.25 -26.08
CA ILE A 380 -5.35 8.60 -25.16
C ILE A 380 -4.66 7.41 -25.83
N LEU A 381 -5.43 6.55 -26.50
CA LEU A 381 -4.87 5.42 -27.24
C LEU A 381 -3.88 5.89 -28.30
N ARG A 382 -4.20 6.95 -29.05
CA ARG A 382 -3.27 7.53 -30.06
C ARG A 382 -1.97 8.02 -29.44
N ILE A 383 -2.03 8.62 -28.25
CA ILE A 383 -0.82 9.07 -27.53
C ILE A 383 0.04 7.86 -27.15
N HIS A 384 -0.56 6.84 -26.52
CA HIS A 384 0.19 5.69 -26.02
C HIS A 384 0.64 4.71 -27.11
N THR A 385 0.08 4.80 -28.31
CA THR A 385 0.51 4.00 -29.47
C THR A 385 1.42 4.76 -30.42
N ARG A 386 1.77 6.02 -30.16
CA ARG A 386 2.60 6.86 -31.05
C ARG A 386 3.95 6.22 -31.40
N GLU A 387 4.57 5.55 -30.44
CA GLU A 387 5.87 4.87 -30.61
C GLU A 387 5.74 3.37 -30.92
N ILE A 388 4.52 2.83 -30.96
CA ILE A 388 4.24 1.42 -31.22
C ILE A 388 3.94 1.26 -32.72
N PRO A 389 4.68 0.39 -33.44
CA PRO A 389 4.35 0.12 -34.83
C PRO A 389 3.02 -0.63 -34.93
N LEU A 390 2.00 0.03 -35.47
CA LEU A 390 0.68 -0.54 -35.70
C LEU A 390 0.54 -1.03 -37.13
N ALA A 391 -0.16 -2.15 -37.32
CA ALA A 391 -0.55 -2.67 -38.63
C ALA A 391 -1.71 -1.86 -39.23
N GLU A 392 -1.94 -1.96 -40.54
CA GLU A 392 -2.98 -1.22 -41.25
C GLU A 392 -4.42 -1.61 -40.85
N ASP A 393 -4.60 -2.80 -40.26
CA ASP A 393 -5.90 -3.32 -39.81
C ASP A 393 -6.37 -2.70 -38.47
N VAL A 394 -5.51 -1.93 -37.78
CA VAL A 394 -5.79 -1.40 -36.45
C VAL A 394 -6.77 -0.22 -36.51
N ASP A 395 -7.93 -0.39 -35.88
CA ASP A 395 -8.93 0.65 -35.68
C ASP A 395 -9.02 1.07 -34.20
N LEU A 396 -8.30 2.16 -33.84
CA LEU A 396 -8.32 2.73 -32.50
C LEU A 396 -9.69 3.33 -32.13
N THR A 397 -10.51 3.75 -33.11
CA THR A 397 -11.87 4.23 -32.89
C THR A 397 -12.78 3.10 -32.44
N GLN A 398 -12.65 1.92 -33.06
CA GLN A 398 -13.36 0.72 -32.64
C GLN A 398 -12.89 0.29 -31.24
N LEU A 399 -11.59 0.30 -30.99
CA LEU A 399 -11.04 -0.04 -29.68
C LEU A 399 -11.57 0.89 -28.57
N ALA A 400 -11.65 2.20 -28.81
CA ALA A 400 -12.24 3.15 -27.89
C ALA A 400 -13.73 2.89 -27.60
N ARG A 401 -14.49 2.30 -28.55
CA ARG A 401 -15.87 1.86 -28.32
C ARG A 401 -15.97 0.66 -27.39
N THR A 402 -14.99 -0.25 -27.45
CA THR A 402 -15.00 -1.49 -26.66
C THR A 402 -14.38 -1.34 -25.28
N THR A 403 -13.89 -0.15 -24.92
CA THR A 403 -13.23 0.17 -23.67
C THR A 403 -13.99 1.17 -22.78
N PRO A 404 -15.34 1.08 -22.60
CA PRO A 404 -16.08 2.01 -21.77
C PRO A 404 -15.60 1.93 -20.31
N GLY A 405 -15.47 3.10 -19.67
CA GLY A 405 -15.07 3.21 -18.26
C GLY A 405 -13.58 2.96 -17.98
N MET A 406 -12.76 2.61 -18.99
CA MET A 406 -11.32 2.49 -18.82
C MET A 406 -10.67 3.86 -18.62
N THR A 407 -9.75 3.91 -17.68
CA THR A 407 -8.96 5.11 -17.37
C THR A 407 -7.75 5.25 -18.31
N GLY A 408 -7.08 6.39 -18.26
CA GLY A 408 -5.85 6.59 -19.05
C GLY A 408 -4.76 5.54 -18.73
N ALA A 409 -4.65 5.15 -17.48
CA ALA A 409 -3.69 4.11 -17.06
C ALA A 409 -4.06 2.72 -17.60
N ASP A 410 -5.36 2.39 -17.64
CA ASP A 410 -5.83 1.12 -18.20
C ASP A 410 -5.56 1.05 -19.70
N LEU A 411 -5.79 2.15 -20.43
CA LEU A 411 -5.54 2.25 -21.88
C LEU A 411 -4.04 2.20 -22.20
N ALA A 412 -3.20 2.83 -21.39
CA ALA A 412 -1.75 2.73 -21.50
C ALA A 412 -1.27 1.28 -21.30
N ASN A 413 -1.83 0.61 -20.27
CA ASN A 413 -1.53 -0.79 -20.00
C ASN A 413 -2.00 -1.69 -21.16
N LEU A 414 -3.18 -1.43 -21.72
CA LEU A 414 -3.71 -2.13 -22.90
C LEU A 414 -2.75 -2.03 -24.09
N ALA A 415 -2.29 -0.83 -24.42
CA ALA A 415 -1.34 -0.61 -25.53
C ALA A 415 -0.02 -1.36 -25.30
N ASN A 416 0.51 -1.30 -24.07
CA ASN A 416 1.72 -2.01 -23.68
C ASN A 416 1.54 -3.55 -23.76
N GLU A 417 0.42 -4.09 -23.25
CA GLU A 417 0.14 -5.53 -23.32
C GLU A 417 0.00 -6.03 -24.75
N ALA A 418 -0.61 -5.25 -25.64
CA ALA A 418 -0.68 -5.58 -27.06
C ALA A 418 0.71 -5.63 -27.71
N ALA A 419 1.57 -4.68 -27.41
CA ALA A 419 2.96 -4.69 -27.88
C ALA A 419 3.73 -5.93 -27.36
N LEU A 420 3.54 -6.29 -26.09
CA LEU A 420 4.15 -7.51 -25.52
C LEU A 420 3.64 -8.79 -26.20
N LEU A 421 2.35 -8.87 -26.55
CA LEU A 421 1.78 -10.00 -27.29
C LEU A 421 2.37 -10.10 -28.69
N ALA A 422 2.49 -9.00 -29.44
CA ALA A 422 3.11 -8.97 -30.76
C ALA A 422 4.55 -9.46 -30.72
N VAL A 423 5.36 -8.98 -29.75
CA VAL A 423 6.74 -9.46 -29.56
C VAL A 423 6.79 -10.96 -29.26
N LYS A 424 5.91 -11.46 -28.37
CA LYS A 424 5.82 -12.89 -28.03
C LYS A 424 5.51 -13.74 -29.26
N ARG A 425 4.72 -13.21 -30.19
CA ARG A 425 4.36 -13.84 -31.47
C ARG A 425 5.41 -13.64 -32.58
N LYS A 426 6.49 -12.91 -32.26
CA LYS A 426 7.56 -12.55 -33.21
C LYS A 426 7.05 -11.75 -34.42
N GLN A 427 6.11 -10.85 -34.17
CA GLN A 427 5.57 -9.90 -35.13
C GLN A 427 6.35 -8.59 -35.04
N ASP A 428 6.47 -7.85 -36.15
CA ASP A 428 7.13 -6.56 -36.25
C ASP A 428 6.15 -5.39 -35.99
N GLN A 429 4.84 -5.68 -35.99
CA GLN A 429 3.76 -4.70 -35.80
C GLN A 429 2.66 -5.28 -34.93
N VAL A 430 1.96 -4.41 -34.20
CA VAL A 430 0.77 -4.78 -33.42
C VAL A 430 -0.44 -4.78 -34.33
N THR A 431 -1.19 -5.88 -34.34
CA THR A 431 -2.40 -6.08 -35.14
C THR A 431 -3.67 -5.87 -34.33
N GLN A 432 -4.84 -5.73 -34.98
CA GLN A 432 -6.12 -5.63 -34.28
C GLN A 432 -6.41 -6.86 -33.38
N PRO A 433 -6.11 -8.10 -33.77
CA PRO A 433 -6.21 -9.25 -32.86
C PRO A 433 -5.36 -9.15 -31.60
N ASP A 434 -4.13 -8.60 -31.68
CA ASP A 434 -3.27 -8.42 -30.49
C ASP A 434 -3.89 -7.44 -29.51
N LEU A 435 -4.48 -6.34 -30.00
CA LEU A 435 -5.20 -5.36 -29.19
C LEU A 435 -6.46 -5.95 -28.54
N SER A 436 -7.19 -6.78 -29.28
CA SER A 436 -8.39 -7.46 -28.77
C SER A 436 -8.04 -8.45 -27.66
N GLU A 437 -6.99 -9.25 -27.83
CA GLU A 437 -6.52 -10.19 -26.81
C GLU A 437 -5.91 -9.47 -25.59
N ALA A 438 -5.19 -8.37 -25.82
CA ALA A 438 -4.69 -7.52 -24.75
C ALA A 438 -5.84 -6.93 -23.91
N LEU A 439 -6.92 -6.49 -24.57
CA LEU A 439 -8.12 -5.99 -23.89
C LEU A 439 -8.74 -7.07 -23.00
N GLU A 440 -8.87 -8.28 -23.50
CA GLU A 440 -9.36 -9.41 -22.71
C GLU A 440 -8.44 -9.70 -21.52
N LYS A 441 -7.14 -9.70 -21.74
CA LYS A 441 -6.16 -9.94 -20.68
C LYS A 441 -6.22 -8.87 -19.59
N VAL A 442 -6.40 -7.60 -19.95
CA VAL A 442 -6.52 -6.48 -19.00
C VAL A 442 -7.83 -6.55 -18.21
N GLN A 443 -8.95 -6.89 -18.88
CA GLN A 443 -10.28 -6.93 -18.25
C GLN A 443 -10.52 -8.21 -17.44
N LEU A 444 -10.09 -9.36 -17.94
CA LEU A 444 -10.43 -10.69 -17.40
C LEU A 444 -9.25 -11.39 -16.72
N GLY A 445 -8.04 -10.90 -16.94
CA GLY A 445 -6.81 -11.57 -16.52
C GLY A 445 -6.25 -12.54 -17.56
N ALA A 446 -5.09 -13.11 -17.25
CA ALA A 446 -4.43 -14.08 -18.14
C ALA A 446 -5.22 -15.38 -18.24
N GLU A 447 -5.12 -16.04 -19.41
CA GLU A 447 -5.63 -17.39 -19.59
C GLU A 447 -4.99 -18.36 -18.61
N ARG A 448 -5.82 -19.26 -18.08
CA ARG A 448 -5.36 -20.33 -17.18
C ARG A 448 -5.43 -21.68 -17.92
N THR A 449 -4.31 -22.37 -17.93
CA THR A 449 -4.27 -23.76 -18.40
C THR A 449 -4.88 -24.67 -17.32
N LEU A 450 -6.21 -24.68 -17.24
CA LEU A 450 -6.96 -25.52 -16.31
C LEU A 450 -7.64 -26.64 -17.09
N VAL A 451 -7.34 -27.87 -16.74
CA VAL A 451 -8.07 -29.03 -17.28
C VAL A 451 -9.35 -29.20 -16.46
N MET A 452 -10.47 -28.72 -17.02
CA MET A 452 -11.78 -28.92 -16.40
C MET A 452 -12.33 -30.30 -16.68
N PRO A 453 -12.98 -30.98 -15.71
CA PRO A 453 -13.79 -32.17 -15.98
C PRO A 453 -14.86 -31.85 -17.03
N GLU A 454 -15.22 -32.84 -17.85
CA GLU A 454 -16.18 -32.65 -18.93
C GLU A 454 -17.56 -32.18 -18.43
N GLU A 455 -17.98 -32.65 -17.26
CA GLU A 455 -19.22 -32.23 -16.63
C GLU A 455 -19.19 -30.73 -16.25
N ASP A 456 -18.09 -30.27 -15.65
CA ASP A 456 -17.93 -28.85 -15.27
C ASP A 456 -17.82 -27.98 -16.52
N ARG A 457 -17.09 -28.43 -17.55
CA ARG A 457 -16.97 -27.73 -18.83
C ARG A 457 -18.35 -27.56 -19.50
N ARG A 458 -19.16 -28.62 -19.50
CA ARG A 458 -20.51 -28.57 -20.02
C ARG A 458 -21.42 -27.65 -19.22
N ARG A 459 -21.31 -27.68 -17.89
CA ARG A 459 -22.06 -26.81 -16.99
C ARG A 459 -21.72 -25.35 -17.22
N THR A 460 -20.42 -25.03 -17.33
CA THR A 460 -19.94 -23.67 -17.67
C THR A 460 -20.48 -23.22 -19.02
N ALA A 461 -20.51 -24.07 -20.03
CA ALA A 461 -21.07 -23.72 -21.35
C ALA A 461 -22.55 -23.35 -21.28
N TYR A 462 -23.35 -24.06 -20.49
CA TYR A 462 -24.74 -23.70 -20.27
C TYR A 462 -24.90 -22.42 -19.44
N HIS A 463 -24.04 -22.22 -18.43
CA HIS A 463 -24.01 -21.03 -17.61
C HIS A 463 -23.79 -19.78 -18.46
N GLU A 464 -22.72 -19.75 -19.24
CA GLU A 464 -22.37 -18.63 -20.13
C GLU A 464 -23.41 -18.43 -21.24
N SER A 465 -23.93 -19.53 -21.80
CA SER A 465 -25.03 -19.44 -22.78
C SER A 465 -26.29 -18.83 -22.18
N GLY A 466 -26.56 -19.05 -20.89
CA GLY A 466 -27.68 -18.45 -20.17
C GLY A 466 -27.56 -16.93 -20.08
N HIS A 467 -26.40 -16.43 -19.67
CA HIS A 467 -26.10 -15.01 -19.65
C HIS A 467 -26.24 -14.39 -21.04
N ALA A 468 -25.64 -15.01 -22.05
CA ALA A 468 -25.65 -14.53 -23.41
C ALA A 468 -27.07 -14.48 -23.99
N LEU A 469 -27.81 -15.57 -23.88
CA LEU A 469 -29.16 -15.65 -24.45
C LEU A 469 -30.12 -14.65 -23.82
N LEU A 470 -30.09 -14.52 -22.48
CA LEU A 470 -30.92 -13.52 -21.80
C LEU A 470 -30.47 -12.09 -22.13
N GLY A 471 -29.16 -11.85 -22.27
CA GLY A 471 -28.65 -10.56 -22.74
C GLY A 471 -29.16 -10.21 -24.13
N MET A 472 -29.22 -11.18 -25.07
CA MET A 472 -29.74 -10.98 -26.43
C MET A 472 -31.27 -10.77 -26.49
N LEU A 473 -32.00 -11.37 -25.54
CA LEU A 473 -33.50 -11.33 -25.51
C LEU A 473 -34.07 -10.09 -24.77
N GLN A 474 -33.25 -9.35 -24.02
CA GLN A 474 -33.74 -8.19 -23.27
C GLN A 474 -33.83 -6.95 -24.16
N PRO A 475 -34.99 -6.26 -24.21
CA PRO A 475 -35.08 -4.99 -24.92
C PRO A 475 -34.12 -3.94 -24.36
N GLY A 476 -33.36 -3.32 -25.24
CA GLY A 476 -32.41 -2.27 -24.86
C GLY A 476 -31.20 -2.72 -24.01
N ALA A 477 -30.97 -4.03 -23.91
CA ALA A 477 -29.77 -4.57 -23.32
C ALA A 477 -28.52 -4.23 -24.15
N ASP A 478 -27.38 -4.25 -23.49
CA ASP A 478 -26.09 -4.08 -24.15
C ASP A 478 -25.78 -5.33 -24.99
N PRO A 479 -25.30 -5.17 -26.24
CA PRO A 479 -25.05 -6.32 -27.11
C PRO A 479 -23.96 -7.24 -26.55
N VAL A 480 -24.21 -8.54 -26.67
CA VAL A 480 -23.22 -9.57 -26.36
C VAL A 480 -22.15 -9.56 -27.43
N ARG A 481 -20.91 -9.34 -27.03
CA ARG A 481 -19.73 -9.25 -27.92
C ARG A 481 -19.01 -10.56 -28.06
N LYS A 482 -18.91 -11.30 -26.96
CA LYS A 482 -18.14 -12.54 -26.91
C LYS A 482 -18.68 -13.43 -25.79
N ILE A 483 -18.63 -14.73 -26.04
CA ILE A 483 -18.92 -15.75 -25.03
C ILE A 483 -17.75 -16.74 -25.04
N THR A 484 -17.18 -17.05 -23.89
CA THR A 484 -16.06 -18.00 -23.79
C THR A 484 -16.16 -18.88 -22.56
N ILE A 485 -15.73 -20.12 -22.70
CA ILE A 485 -15.55 -21.07 -21.59
C ILE A 485 -14.06 -21.33 -21.30
N VAL A 486 -13.17 -20.53 -21.88
CA VAL A 486 -11.75 -20.55 -21.57
C VAL A 486 -11.53 -19.86 -20.22
N PRO A 487 -10.97 -20.57 -19.22
CA PRO A 487 -10.78 -19.99 -17.89
C PRO A 487 -9.79 -18.83 -17.90
N ARG A 488 -10.19 -17.70 -17.29
CA ARG A 488 -9.35 -16.50 -17.12
C ARG A 488 -9.45 -15.95 -15.70
N GLY A 489 -8.33 -15.60 -15.10
CA GLY A 489 -8.32 -15.06 -13.75
C GLY A 489 -9.03 -15.97 -12.74
N ARG A 490 -10.16 -15.56 -12.20
CA ARG A 490 -11.03 -16.37 -11.30
C ARG A 490 -12.23 -16.99 -12.00
N ALA A 491 -12.58 -16.54 -13.20
CA ALA A 491 -13.73 -17.01 -13.93
C ALA A 491 -13.41 -18.29 -14.71
N LEU A 492 -14.36 -19.22 -14.75
CA LEU A 492 -14.30 -20.45 -15.55
C LEU A 492 -14.80 -20.22 -16.98
N GLY A 493 -15.64 -19.20 -17.19
CA GLY A 493 -16.13 -18.69 -18.44
C GLY A 493 -16.49 -17.22 -18.29
N VAL A 494 -16.78 -16.54 -19.39
CA VAL A 494 -17.19 -15.14 -19.39
C VAL A 494 -18.09 -14.82 -20.58
N THR A 495 -19.18 -14.11 -20.32
CA THR A 495 -20.03 -13.49 -21.32
C THR A 495 -19.80 -11.98 -21.31
N MET A 496 -19.21 -11.44 -22.36
CA MET A 496 -18.90 -10.01 -22.48
C MET A 496 -20.02 -9.28 -23.21
N SER A 497 -20.57 -8.25 -22.55
CA SER A 497 -21.51 -7.30 -23.14
C SER A 497 -20.96 -5.89 -23.03
N THR A 498 -21.03 -5.11 -24.08
CA THR A 498 -20.49 -3.75 -24.12
C THR A 498 -21.56 -2.78 -24.65
N PRO A 499 -21.85 -1.67 -23.94
CA PRO A 499 -22.82 -0.69 -24.41
C PRO A 499 -22.35 -0.03 -25.72
N GLU A 500 -23.26 0.15 -26.66
CA GLU A 500 -22.98 0.88 -27.92
C GLU A 500 -22.87 2.39 -27.72
N VAL A 501 -23.61 2.89 -26.75
CA VAL A 501 -23.66 4.31 -26.37
C VAL A 501 -23.49 4.42 -24.87
N GLU A 502 -22.61 5.29 -24.45
CA GLU A 502 -22.44 5.61 -23.04
C GLU A 502 -23.72 6.26 -22.50
N ARG A 503 -24.25 5.68 -21.41
CA ARG A 503 -25.48 6.16 -20.77
C ARG A 503 -25.13 6.67 -19.39
N TYR A 504 -25.48 7.91 -19.12
CA TYR A 504 -25.31 8.53 -17.80
C TYR A 504 -26.51 8.32 -16.88
N ALA A 505 -27.64 7.87 -17.41
CA ALA A 505 -28.85 7.54 -16.66
C ALA A 505 -29.40 6.20 -17.10
N HIS A 506 -29.86 5.41 -16.15
CA HIS A 506 -30.42 4.08 -16.36
C HIS A 506 -31.89 4.05 -15.92
N SER A 507 -32.79 3.58 -16.79
CA SER A 507 -34.19 3.35 -16.44
C SER A 507 -34.34 2.09 -15.58
N GLU A 508 -35.45 1.99 -14.82
CA GLU A 508 -35.78 0.78 -14.06
C GLU A 508 -35.83 -0.47 -14.96
N GLY A 509 -36.43 -0.37 -16.14
CA GLY A 509 -36.52 -1.49 -17.08
C GLY A 509 -35.16 -1.97 -17.56
N TYR A 510 -34.21 -1.06 -17.83
CA TYR A 510 -32.83 -1.41 -18.17
C TYR A 510 -32.14 -2.13 -17.02
N LEU A 511 -32.28 -1.64 -15.78
CA LEU A 511 -31.66 -2.25 -14.61
C LEU A 511 -32.23 -3.64 -14.30
N ARG A 512 -33.56 -3.81 -14.45
CA ARG A 512 -34.18 -5.14 -14.36
C ARG A 512 -33.66 -6.08 -15.45
N GLY A 513 -33.49 -5.59 -16.68
CA GLY A 513 -32.87 -6.35 -17.77
C GLY A 513 -31.44 -6.79 -17.44
N ARG A 514 -30.66 -5.92 -16.80
CA ARG A 514 -29.32 -6.27 -16.30
C ARG A 514 -29.34 -7.34 -15.21
N ILE A 515 -30.29 -7.25 -14.27
CA ILE A 515 -30.49 -8.28 -13.24
C ILE A 515 -30.85 -9.63 -13.89
N ILE A 516 -31.80 -9.64 -14.85
CA ILE A 516 -32.20 -10.84 -15.59
C ILE A 516 -31.00 -11.46 -16.33
N GLY A 517 -30.21 -10.64 -17.03
CA GLY A 517 -29.01 -11.09 -17.72
C GLY A 517 -27.96 -11.68 -16.76
N ALA A 518 -27.70 -11.03 -15.63
CA ALA A 518 -26.76 -11.50 -14.61
C ALA A 518 -27.24 -12.79 -13.91
N LEU A 519 -28.55 -13.01 -13.78
CA LEU A 519 -29.10 -14.26 -13.25
C LEU A 519 -29.11 -15.40 -14.30
N GLY A 520 -28.69 -15.12 -15.54
CA GLY A 520 -28.76 -16.04 -16.68
C GLY A 520 -28.04 -17.34 -16.48
N GLY A 521 -26.84 -17.32 -15.91
CA GLY A 521 -26.05 -18.51 -15.63
C GLY A 521 -26.75 -19.44 -14.63
N MET A 522 -27.15 -18.87 -13.49
CA MET A 522 -27.87 -19.59 -12.43
C MET A 522 -29.22 -20.15 -12.93
N ALA A 523 -29.96 -19.35 -13.71
CA ALA A 523 -31.24 -19.77 -14.28
C ALA A 523 -31.05 -20.90 -15.32
N ALA A 524 -29.98 -20.86 -16.12
CA ALA A 524 -29.63 -21.91 -17.07
C ALA A 524 -29.29 -23.23 -16.35
N GLU A 525 -28.50 -23.19 -15.30
CA GLU A 525 -28.20 -24.38 -14.48
C GLU A 525 -29.50 -24.97 -13.89
N GLN A 526 -30.38 -24.14 -13.33
CA GLN A 526 -31.67 -24.60 -12.80
C GLN A 526 -32.59 -25.23 -13.85
N VAL A 527 -32.65 -24.62 -15.04
CA VAL A 527 -33.51 -25.11 -16.15
C VAL A 527 -32.96 -26.38 -16.77
N VAL A 528 -31.61 -26.53 -16.83
CA VAL A 528 -30.96 -27.68 -17.49
C VAL A 528 -30.77 -28.85 -16.56
N TYR A 529 -30.26 -28.59 -15.35
CA TYR A 529 -29.81 -29.63 -14.41
C TYR A 529 -30.73 -29.73 -13.19
N GLY A 530 -31.60 -28.76 -12.93
CA GLY A 530 -32.44 -28.71 -11.71
C GLY A 530 -31.65 -28.38 -10.43
N VAL A 531 -30.37 -28.04 -10.54
CA VAL A 531 -29.47 -27.74 -9.41
C VAL A 531 -28.59 -26.57 -9.80
N VAL A 532 -28.40 -25.65 -8.87
CA VAL A 532 -27.50 -24.49 -9.03
C VAL A 532 -26.18 -24.75 -8.31
N THR A 533 -25.10 -24.11 -8.75
CA THR A 533 -23.76 -24.26 -8.19
C THR A 533 -23.24 -22.95 -7.60
N THR A 534 -22.07 -23.00 -6.94
CA THR A 534 -21.38 -21.82 -6.41
C THR A 534 -20.82 -20.90 -7.52
N GLY A 535 -20.89 -21.33 -8.79
CA GLY A 535 -20.42 -20.51 -9.93
C GLY A 535 -21.10 -19.15 -10.06
N ALA A 536 -22.33 -19.02 -9.56
CA ALA A 536 -23.12 -17.80 -9.59
C ALA A 536 -22.81 -16.80 -8.45
N GLU A 537 -21.75 -16.95 -7.66
CA GLU A 537 -21.45 -16.09 -6.50
C GLU A 537 -21.29 -14.61 -6.93
N ASN A 538 -20.46 -14.33 -7.93
CA ASN A 538 -20.23 -12.98 -8.42
C ASN A 538 -21.48 -12.37 -9.05
N ASP A 539 -22.29 -13.18 -9.75
CA ASP A 539 -23.53 -12.74 -10.37
C ASP A 539 -24.54 -12.31 -9.31
N LEU A 540 -24.66 -13.09 -8.23
CA LEU A 540 -25.55 -12.76 -7.11
C LEU A 540 -25.08 -11.51 -6.36
N GLU A 541 -23.77 -11.31 -6.22
CA GLU A 541 -23.22 -10.08 -5.63
C GLU A 541 -23.59 -8.86 -6.50
N GLN A 542 -23.39 -8.95 -7.82
CA GLN A 542 -23.76 -7.89 -8.76
C GLN A 542 -25.27 -7.60 -8.73
N VAL A 543 -26.10 -8.61 -8.79
CA VAL A 543 -27.57 -8.52 -8.72
C VAL A 543 -28.02 -7.84 -7.44
N SER A 544 -27.45 -8.27 -6.29
CA SER A 544 -27.76 -7.69 -4.98
C SER A 544 -27.40 -6.21 -4.90
N ASN A 545 -26.24 -5.83 -5.46
CA ASN A 545 -25.79 -4.45 -5.49
C ASN A 545 -26.69 -3.56 -6.37
N ILE A 546 -27.12 -4.05 -7.54
CA ILE A 546 -28.06 -3.32 -8.42
C ILE A 546 -29.40 -3.18 -7.72
N ALA A 547 -30.00 -4.25 -7.21
CA ALA A 547 -31.30 -4.24 -6.54
C ALA A 547 -31.28 -3.32 -5.31
N ARG A 548 -30.21 -3.35 -4.51
CA ARG A 548 -30.01 -2.45 -3.36
C ARG A 548 -30.00 -0.98 -3.80
N ALA A 549 -29.26 -0.66 -4.85
CA ALA A 549 -29.19 0.70 -5.36
C ALA A 549 -30.54 1.18 -5.91
N MET A 550 -31.29 0.33 -6.64
CA MET A 550 -32.63 0.63 -7.13
C MET A 550 -33.59 0.98 -5.99
N VAL A 551 -33.60 0.15 -4.93
CA VAL A 551 -34.56 0.27 -3.81
C VAL A 551 -34.14 1.37 -2.84
N ALA A 552 -32.88 1.39 -2.43
CA ALA A 552 -32.42 2.18 -1.29
C ALA A 552 -31.79 3.53 -1.66
N ARG A 553 -31.43 3.75 -2.94
CA ARG A 553 -30.73 4.97 -3.37
C ARG A 553 -31.45 5.73 -4.47
N TRP A 554 -32.04 5.04 -5.45
CA TRP A 554 -32.61 5.67 -6.64
C TRP A 554 -34.13 5.84 -6.59
N GLY A 555 -34.77 5.40 -5.49
CA GLY A 555 -36.21 5.57 -5.28
C GLY A 555 -37.07 4.81 -6.29
N MET A 556 -36.58 3.64 -6.77
CA MET A 556 -37.27 2.78 -7.76
C MET A 556 -38.16 1.72 -7.10
N SER A 557 -38.55 1.91 -5.84
CA SER A 557 -39.54 1.06 -5.15
C SER A 557 -40.66 1.91 -4.60
N GLU A 558 -41.90 1.56 -4.93
CA GLU A 558 -43.09 2.24 -4.42
C GLU A 558 -43.26 2.07 -2.91
N ARG A 559 -42.82 0.92 -2.35
CA ARG A 559 -42.96 0.60 -0.92
C ARG A 559 -41.99 1.37 -0.04
N VAL A 560 -40.78 1.59 -0.52
CA VAL A 560 -39.77 2.43 0.17
C VAL A 560 -40.02 3.90 -0.11
N GLY A 561 -40.57 4.20 -1.29
CA GLY A 561 -40.85 5.57 -1.74
C GLY A 561 -39.60 6.26 -2.30
N ARG A 562 -39.73 7.57 -2.51
CA ARG A 562 -38.70 8.40 -3.15
C ARG A 562 -37.68 8.89 -2.09
N LEU A 563 -36.98 7.97 -1.49
CA LEU A 563 -36.01 8.23 -0.43
C LEU A 563 -34.65 7.65 -0.82
N SER A 564 -33.57 8.34 -0.43
CA SER A 564 -32.23 7.76 -0.36
C SER A 564 -31.99 7.29 1.07
N ALA A 565 -32.28 6.02 1.35
CA ALA A 565 -32.27 5.45 2.69
C ALA A 565 -30.91 4.91 3.12
N LEU A 566 -30.01 4.63 2.16
CA LEU A 566 -28.67 4.15 2.43
C LEU A 566 -27.65 5.08 1.77
N PRO A 567 -26.54 5.41 2.47
CA PRO A 567 -25.46 6.19 1.89
C PRO A 567 -24.80 5.42 0.73
N SER A 568 -24.12 6.15 -0.14
CA SER A 568 -23.38 5.58 -1.27
C SER A 568 -22.19 4.74 -0.83
N ASP A 569 -21.68 4.99 0.37
CA ASP A 569 -20.48 4.37 0.92
C ASP A 569 -20.77 3.74 2.29
N ALA A 570 -20.37 2.49 2.47
CA ALA A 570 -20.57 1.76 3.73
C ALA A 570 -19.87 2.40 4.94
N GLN A 571 -18.86 3.25 4.70
CA GLN A 571 -18.15 3.97 5.75
C GLN A 571 -18.91 5.20 6.29
N GLN A 572 -19.90 5.71 5.54
CA GLN A 572 -20.77 6.80 6.00
C GLN A 572 -22.01 6.32 6.78
N ALA A 573 -22.14 5.01 6.96
CA ALA A 573 -23.31 4.38 7.60
C ALA A 573 -23.54 4.79 9.07
N TYR A 574 -22.57 5.44 9.72
CA TYR A 574 -22.70 5.84 11.12
C TYR A 574 -23.60 7.08 11.37
N GLY A 575 -24.03 7.79 10.31
CA GLY A 575 -24.81 9.05 10.48
C GLY A 575 -26.25 9.03 9.96
N LEU A 576 -26.62 8.10 9.08
CA LEU A 576 -27.93 8.03 8.43
C LEU A 576 -28.47 6.59 8.44
N ALA A 577 -28.51 5.97 9.60
CA ALA A 577 -29.16 4.66 9.72
C ALA A 577 -30.68 4.85 9.52
N ALA A 578 -31.20 4.34 8.42
CA ALA A 578 -32.65 4.19 8.26
C ALA A 578 -33.22 3.42 9.47
N ALA A 579 -34.44 3.70 9.86
CA ALA A 579 -35.10 2.95 10.94
C ALA A 579 -35.09 1.44 10.60
N PRO A 580 -35.01 0.55 11.60
CA PRO A 580 -35.01 -0.90 11.35
C PRO A 580 -36.14 -1.36 10.45
N GLN A 581 -37.35 -0.80 10.62
CA GLN A 581 -38.50 -1.11 9.78
C GLN A 581 -38.30 -0.73 8.30
N THR A 582 -37.56 0.35 8.03
CA THR A 582 -37.21 0.74 6.66
C THR A 582 -36.21 -0.23 6.05
N LEU A 583 -35.25 -0.71 6.82
CA LEU A 583 -34.30 -1.74 6.38
C LEU A 583 -35.01 -3.07 6.06
N ASP A 584 -35.98 -3.47 6.86
CA ASP A 584 -36.78 -4.67 6.61
C ASP A 584 -37.58 -4.54 5.30
N VAL A 585 -38.16 -3.35 5.03
CA VAL A 585 -38.85 -3.07 3.77
C VAL A 585 -37.88 -3.09 2.59
N ILE A 586 -36.68 -2.50 2.73
CA ILE A 586 -35.65 -2.54 1.70
C ILE A 586 -35.27 -3.98 1.37
N ASP A 587 -35.00 -4.80 2.37
CA ASP A 587 -34.63 -6.20 2.19
C ASP A 587 -35.75 -7.01 1.49
N SER A 588 -37.01 -6.80 1.90
CA SER A 588 -38.14 -7.46 1.28
C SER A 588 -38.35 -7.06 -0.18
N GLU A 589 -38.15 -5.77 -0.51
CA GLU A 589 -38.27 -5.28 -1.88
C GLU A 589 -37.12 -5.72 -2.79
N MET A 590 -35.88 -5.72 -2.27
CA MET A 590 -34.74 -6.28 -2.98
C MET A 590 -35.00 -7.74 -3.37
N ARG A 591 -35.43 -8.56 -2.38
CA ARG A 591 -35.75 -9.96 -2.60
C ARG A 591 -36.85 -10.13 -3.64
N ARG A 592 -37.93 -9.36 -3.54
CA ARG A 592 -39.04 -9.39 -4.51
C ARG A 592 -38.56 -9.11 -5.94
N ILE A 593 -37.73 -8.04 -6.13
CA ILE A 593 -37.20 -7.68 -7.46
C ILE A 593 -36.33 -8.79 -8.03
N VAL A 594 -35.43 -9.35 -7.18
CA VAL A 594 -34.52 -10.42 -7.61
C VAL A 594 -35.29 -11.69 -7.95
N ASP A 595 -36.28 -12.11 -7.12
CA ASP A 595 -37.08 -13.30 -7.35
C ASP A 595 -37.94 -13.16 -8.63
N GLU A 596 -38.59 -12.01 -8.84
CA GLU A 596 -39.34 -11.74 -10.07
C GLU A 596 -38.46 -11.81 -11.33
N CYS A 597 -37.25 -11.23 -11.27
CA CYS A 597 -36.28 -11.28 -12.36
C CYS A 597 -35.77 -12.71 -12.59
N TYR A 598 -35.56 -13.50 -11.53
CA TYR A 598 -35.13 -14.88 -11.64
C TYR A 598 -36.20 -15.78 -12.26
N GLU A 599 -37.46 -15.63 -11.83
CA GLU A 599 -38.56 -16.36 -12.42
C GLU A 599 -38.75 -16.01 -13.91
N GLU A 600 -38.60 -14.75 -14.28
CA GLU A 600 -38.59 -14.30 -15.66
C GLU A 600 -37.45 -14.89 -16.47
N ALA A 601 -36.21 -14.91 -15.90
CA ALA A 601 -35.04 -15.54 -16.50
C ALA A 601 -35.28 -17.02 -16.80
N CYS A 602 -35.76 -17.77 -15.80
CA CYS A 602 -36.07 -19.19 -15.94
C CYS A 602 -37.15 -19.44 -16.98
N ARG A 603 -38.23 -18.61 -17.04
CA ARG A 603 -39.30 -18.71 -18.04
C ARG A 603 -38.74 -18.50 -19.44
N LYS A 604 -38.01 -17.41 -19.68
CA LYS A 604 -37.40 -17.10 -20.99
C LYS A 604 -36.47 -18.21 -21.46
N LEU A 605 -35.63 -18.77 -20.57
CA LEU A 605 -34.74 -19.85 -20.94
C LEU A 605 -35.47 -21.17 -21.24
N ARG A 606 -36.64 -21.45 -20.62
CA ARG A 606 -37.47 -22.60 -20.98
C ARG A 606 -38.09 -22.41 -22.36
N ASP A 607 -38.62 -21.20 -22.62
CA ASP A 607 -39.27 -20.85 -23.91
C ASP A 607 -38.26 -20.91 -25.08
N HIS A 608 -36.99 -20.57 -24.80
CA HIS A 608 -35.89 -20.56 -25.76
C HIS A 608 -34.89 -21.70 -25.59
N ARG A 609 -35.34 -22.85 -25.08
CA ARG A 609 -34.46 -23.99 -24.74
C ARG A 609 -33.61 -24.48 -25.91
N GLY A 610 -34.15 -24.49 -27.12
CA GLY A 610 -33.41 -24.91 -28.32
C GLY A 610 -32.22 -23.99 -28.63
N GLN A 611 -32.40 -22.67 -28.45
CA GLN A 611 -31.34 -21.67 -28.65
C GLN A 611 -30.26 -21.78 -27.56
N LEU A 612 -30.66 -22.01 -26.31
CA LEU A 612 -29.74 -22.26 -25.19
C LEU A 612 -28.85 -23.48 -25.48
N ASN A 613 -29.45 -24.58 -25.92
CA ASN A 613 -28.70 -25.79 -26.26
C ASN A 613 -27.73 -25.55 -27.41
N ALA A 614 -28.18 -24.87 -28.49
CA ALA A 614 -27.33 -24.59 -29.65
C ALA A 614 -26.10 -23.74 -29.29
N LEU A 615 -26.28 -22.72 -28.43
CA LEU A 615 -25.16 -21.91 -27.94
C LEU A 615 -24.19 -22.74 -27.07
N ALA A 616 -24.72 -23.55 -26.16
CA ALA A 616 -23.89 -24.38 -25.28
C ALA A 616 -23.09 -25.43 -26.05
N GLU A 617 -23.70 -26.10 -27.03
CA GLU A 617 -23.03 -27.08 -27.91
C GLU A 617 -21.93 -26.40 -28.74
N ALA A 618 -22.23 -25.24 -29.31
CA ALA A 618 -21.23 -24.50 -30.10
C ALA A 618 -20.06 -24.02 -29.22
N LEU A 619 -20.28 -23.65 -27.94
CA LEU A 619 -19.23 -23.33 -26.99
C LEU A 619 -18.38 -24.55 -26.64
N LEU A 620 -18.97 -25.72 -26.52
CA LEU A 620 -18.22 -26.94 -26.24
C LEU A 620 -17.31 -27.35 -27.43
N GLU A 621 -17.71 -27.03 -28.67
CA GLU A 621 -16.94 -27.29 -29.86
C GLU A 621 -15.84 -26.24 -30.12
N ASN A 622 -16.16 -24.95 -29.94
CA ASN A 622 -15.29 -23.85 -30.36
C ASN A 622 -14.63 -23.11 -29.21
N GLU A 623 -15.01 -23.42 -27.95
CA GLU A 623 -14.58 -22.78 -26.70
C GLU A 623 -14.89 -21.28 -26.59
N THR A 624 -15.01 -20.60 -27.72
CA THR A 624 -15.26 -19.16 -27.81
C THR A 624 -16.18 -18.85 -29.00
N LEU A 625 -17.16 -17.98 -28.78
CA LEU A 625 -18.04 -17.46 -29.80
C LEU A 625 -17.98 -15.94 -29.86
N GLU A 626 -17.59 -15.41 -30.99
CA GLU A 626 -17.64 -13.99 -31.29
C GLU A 626 -19.08 -13.53 -31.59
N GLU A 627 -19.36 -12.23 -31.47
CA GLU A 627 -20.70 -11.60 -31.62
C GLU A 627 -21.49 -12.18 -32.80
N ALA A 628 -20.94 -12.09 -34.01
CA ALA A 628 -21.64 -12.51 -35.22
C ALA A 628 -22.00 -14.01 -35.23
N ALA A 629 -21.16 -14.87 -34.69
CA ALA A 629 -21.40 -16.30 -34.56
C ALA A 629 -22.47 -16.58 -33.48
N ALA A 630 -22.38 -15.93 -32.33
CA ALA A 630 -23.30 -16.10 -31.22
C ALA A 630 -24.74 -15.73 -31.61
N TYR A 631 -24.96 -14.56 -32.21
CA TYR A 631 -26.29 -14.13 -32.68
C TYR A 631 -26.86 -15.03 -33.78
N ARG A 632 -26.00 -15.47 -34.73
CA ARG A 632 -26.43 -16.40 -35.80
C ARG A 632 -26.87 -17.75 -35.23
N ILE A 633 -26.11 -18.32 -34.29
CA ILE A 633 -26.43 -19.60 -33.64
C ILE A 633 -27.70 -19.49 -32.80
N ALA A 634 -27.84 -18.40 -32.08
CA ALA A 634 -29.05 -18.10 -31.32
C ALA A 634 -30.29 -17.85 -32.21
N GLY A 635 -30.12 -17.60 -33.53
CA GLY A 635 -31.22 -17.24 -34.43
C GLY A 635 -31.90 -15.91 -34.05
N ILE A 636 -31.15 -15.03 -33.39
CA ILE A 636 -31.66 -13.72 -32.93
C ILE A 636 -31.07 -12.65 -33.85
N THR A 637 -31.97 -11.84 -34.45
CA THR A 637 -31.54 -10.66 -35.21
C THR A 637 -31.17 -9.56 -34.23
N ARG A 638 -29.94 -9.04 -34.35
CA ARG A 638 -29.55 -7.88 -33.55
C ARG A 638 -30.40 -6.68 -33.89
N LEU A 639 -31.19 -6.21 -32.94
CA LEU A 639 -31.95 -4.98 -33.09
C LEU A 639 -30.96 -3.81 -33.16
N LYS A 640 -30.83 -3.18 -34.33
CA LYS A 640 -30.17 -1.89 -34.46
C LYS A 640 -31.03 -0.84 -33.76
N LYS A 641 -30.42 0.08 -33.03
CA LYS A 641 -31.11 1.08 -32.18
C LYS A 641 -31.99 2.06 -32.95
N ASP A 642 -31.96 2.07 -34.27
CA ASP A 642 -32.84 2.92 -35.11
C ASP A 642 -34.29 2.42 -35.17
N ASP A 643 -34.57 1.20 -34.70
CA ASP A 643 -35.91 0.59 -34.74
C ASP A 643 -36.68 0.67 -33.41
N ALA A 644 -36.12 1.33 -32.36
CA ALA A 644 -36.74 1.48 -31.05
C ALA A 644 -36.97 2.96 -30.71
N GLN A 645 -37.83 3.63 -31.48
CA GLN A 645 -38.50 4.89 -31.10
C GLN A 645 -39.88 4.61 -30.52
#